data_5180217e7698a3f2eae6104faf3142e9
#
_entry.id   5180217e7698a3f2eae6104faf3142e9
#
_cell.length_a   1.000
_cell.length_b   1.000
_cell.length_c   1.000
_cell.angle_alpha   90.00
_cell.angle_beta   90.00
_cell.angle_gamma   90.00
#
_symmetry.space_group_name_H-M   'P 1'
#
loop_
_entity.id
_entity.type
_entity.pdbx_description
1 polymer ?
#
loop_
_entity_poly.entity_id
_entity_poly.type
_entity_poly.pdbx_seq_one_letter_code
_entity_poly.pdbx_strand_id
1 'polypeptide(L)'
;MSRWEMPKNLIAYRTEELVGRGAEKDKICDAIQEGSHLVYLEGAGGIGKTRLLEEISEFVVDLVPIPLVLGIIDFYDTAMHGSLSVEQELVDQLQKLGIAGKHFDPFLQALANYRVSEIDDENEVHTAFIQSFNSWVGKRQVILRFDTGEALEYGQDAPEVLVECEVHGAEAPAFQWLRERLGCLEQTTAIIAARPTRKLCGQLKSAYEDGNWLLFQLDTLSLGETRRYFEISPYGEQIDEEMVERIWLLSDGRPILLSLAIDWLIRGMKVNEIYDIDLADLREKRESGGAAWEIILRRFERALVQGFRRLETPLDAAIYYTARARKGFTTDMLRRMLRDLCPQHIELSPVEARRLIEEMRQLSFVKHPHGAREGWFFLHDEMYDLVDRYVWRLDYPTYTHQVETARFLAEEIYGEKAEDGLIAEAVKSLQDAKTYPEMRRARRHLDELRTEQLFYWLEADPLDGYQRYRRLDIQAISQRNHEWDDMLRIETQRFLHTFTDRAIDGGIIQGRDDKGRPMIADFVNQDRRALWLYRFFARGEIEKTLRIAEKILRLHPKGGELWKARILVIQGAAQQRLDNPNTEITLKQSLEVIEGIQGGEAVADLWHLQNTQGLAYLYLGLHAKWSWVKADEYYKKAGSIFEKNQELAQVARINTNRAYALVQQKKYAQAVQVAREAVNQRRELGDLVGLALSLNVQSIAEVKIGSPARAKQLAKRALRLLQSVRSTGYPEMTRETALIYVNLGNIIRYQIRQGDILRSPEIIDRYFEEALGALLEAEKRYQHLTRYYKFKLYNRLGKLYKDWANRIANQQMVNKGRVAKPTRERYSEYMSQANKYLEKANEIAIEAEFIFQVANNLEDWAWIYHLRLAFRENMQDKASPKYLREKELRYLDRAEKLLQLGSNDHADKYFLEGNICHQRGRYFHKFEEDYVKAIQQYALAIGYYDRFSEVQPIRRREIVMEHIEDILNKRELNSAQKENLIEVMQNILDERSLRAEQLRELLREQEAVLKEGEL
;
A
#
# COMPACT_ATOMS: atom_id res chain seq x y z
N MET A 1 26.20 14.94 -46.76
CA MET A 1 25.21 15.34 -45.70
C MET A 1 24.63 16.68 -46.17
N SER A 2 23.44 16.63 -46.80
CA SER A 2 22.72 17.82 -47.21
C SER A 2 22.15 18.50 -45.98
N ARG A 3 22.46 19.79 -45.80
CA ARG A 3 21.80 20.64 -44.80
C ARG A 3 20.32 20.63 -45.11
N TRP A 4 19.56 20.12 -44.15
CA TRP A 4 18.10 20.24 -44.13
C TRP A 4 17.76 21.73 -44.02
N GLU A 5 17.32 22.36 -45.09
CA GLU A 5 16.60 23.63 -45.01
C GLU A 5 15.15 23.30 -44.74
N MET A 6 14.70 23.62 -43.53
CA MET A 6 13.29 23.52 -43.19
C MET A 6 12.43 24.44 -44.04
N PRO A 7 11.25 23.99 -44.46
CA PRO A 7 10.28 24.87 -45.08
C PRO A 7 9.95 26.02 -44.12
N LYS A 8 10.17 27.27 -44.54
CA LYS A 8 9.96 28.46 -43.70
C LYS A 8 8.51 28.73 -43.27
N ASN A 9 7.55 27.89 -43.67
CA ASN A 9 6.10 28.14 -43.52
C ASN A 9 5.30 26.99 -42.90
N LEU A 10 5.88 26.18 -42.01
CA LEU A 10 5.09 25.28 -41.19
C LEU A 10 4.51 26.09 -40.01
N ILE A 11 3.43 26.77 -40.28
CA ILE A 11 2.55 27.30 -39.23
C ILE A 11 1.48 26.24 -39.04
N ALA A 12 1.55 25.54 -37.92
CA ALA A 12 0.44 24.73 -37.52
C ALA A 12 -0.74 25.62 -37.23
N TYR A 13 -1.86 25.14 -37.60
CA TYR A 13 -3.05 25.94 -37.58
C TYR A 13 -3.85 25.60 -36.33
N ARG A 14 -3.64 26.39 -35.26
CA ARG A 14 -4.60 26.55 -34.19
C ARG A 14 -5.31 27.88 -34.45
N THR A 15 -6.62 27.86 -34.71
CA THR A 15 -7.39 29.09 -34.85
C THR A 15 -7.24 29.94 -33.59
N GLU A 16 -6.96 31.23 -33.72
CA GLU A 16 -6.97 32.16 -32.62
C GLU A 16 -8.39 32.28 -32.02
N GLU A 17 -9.42 32.02 -32.82
CA GLU A 17 -10.84 32.12 -32.47
C GLU A 17 -11.51 30.71 -32.45
N LEU A 18 -12.33 30.42 -31.42
CA LEU A 18 -13.14 29.21 -31.36
C LEU A 18 -14.33 29.31 -32.31
N VAL A 19 -14.31 28.54 -33.40
CA VAL A 19 -15.34 28.57 -34.43
C VAL A 19 -16.47 27.58 -34.11
N GLY A 20 -17.71 28.00 -34.36
CA GLY A 20 -18.86 27.10 -34.41
C GLY A 20 -19.38 26.66 -33.04
N ARG A 21 -19.05 27.39 -31.99
CA ARG A 21 -19.49 27.04 -30.61
C ARG A 21 -20.18 28.21 -29.90
N GLY A 22 -20.74 29.16 -30.65
CA GLY A 22 -21.38 30.33 -30.07
C GLY A 22 -22.58 29.98 -29.20
N ALA A 23 -23.44 29.08 -29.66
CA ALA A 23 -24.62 28.67 -28.92
C ALA A 23 -24.27 27.87 -27.63
N GLU A 24 -23.25 26.99 -27.69
CA GLU A 24 -22.76 26.27 -26.53
C GLU A 24 -22.10 27.23 -25.54
N LYS A 25 -21.27 28.18 -26.03
CA LYS A 25 -20.67 29.23 -25.20
C LYS A 25 -21.72 30.02 -24.45
N ASP A 26 -22.75 30.57 -25.13
CA ASP A 26 -23.80 31.36 -24.52
C ASP A 26 -24.54 30.57 -23.42
N LYS A 27 -24.93 29.35 -23.73
CA LYS A 27 -25.62 28.48 -22.75
C LYS A 27 -24.72 28.06 -21.58
N ILE A 28 -23.40 27.84 -21.78
CA ILE A 28 -22.46 27.61 -20.68
C ILE A 28 -22.39 28.85 -19.79
N CYS A 29 -22.29 30.03 -20.38
CA CYS A 29 -22.34 31.30 -19.63
C CYS A 29 -23.63 31.47 -18.83
N ASP A 30 -24.78 31.18 -19.44
CA ASP A 30 -26.10 31.23 -18.79
C ASP A 30 -26.11 30.22 -17.60
N ALA A 31 -25.68 29.00 -17.82
CA ALA A 31 -25.59 27.96 -16.77
C ALA A 31 -24.68 28.37 -15.60
N ILE A 32 -23.56 29.03 -15.88
CA ILE A 32 -22.68 29.57 -14.86
C ILE A 32 -23.39 30.70 -14.08
N GLN A 33 -24.08 31.61 -14.75
CA GLN A 33 -24.80 32.70 -14.11
C GLN A 33 -26.01 32.22 -13.29
N GLU A 34 -26.72 31.20 -13.77
CA GLU A 34 -27.84 30.56 -13.07
C GLU A 34 -27.39 29.67 -11.87
N GLY A 35 -26.08 29.40 -11.74
CA GLY A 35 -25.52 28.62 -10.67
C GLY A 35 -25.71 27.11 -10.85
N SER A 36 -25.77 26.64 -12.09
CA SER A 36 -25.79 25.18 -12.39
C SER A 36 -24.55 24.50 -11.86
N HIS A 37 -24.73 23.36 -11.16
CA HIS A 37 -23.58 22.64 -10.58
C HIS A 37 -22.79 21.82 -11.59
N LEU A 38 -23.44 21.29 -12.63
CA LEU A 38 -22.80 20.38 -13.57
C LEU A 38 -23.23 20.60 -15.02
N VAL A 39 -22.26 20.90 -15.87
CA VAL A 39 -22.37 20.94 -17.32
C VAL A 39 -21.64 19.71 -17.89
N TYR A 40 -22.35 18.88 -18.65
CA TYR A 40 -21.77 17.68 -19.26
C TYR A 40 -21.69 17.86 -20.77
N LEU A 41 -20.46 17.83 -21.31
CA LEU A 41 -20.17 17.98 -22.73
C LEU A 41 -19.94 16.59 -23.35
N GLU A 42 -20.92 16.05 -24.04
CA GLU A 42 -20.82 14.76 -24.70
C GLU A 42 -20.53 14.96 -26.20
N GLY A 43 -19.64 14.16 -26.77
CA GLY A 43 -19.39 14.19 -28.20
C GLY A 43 -18.31 13.20 -28.63
N ALA A 44 -18.29 12.90 -29.92
CA ALA A 44 -17.31 12.01 -30.52
C ALA A 44 -15.85 12.49 -30.32
N GLY A 45 -14.88 11.62 -30.59
CA GLY A 45 -13.48 12.02 -30.62
C GLY A 45 -13.20 13.07 -31.70
N GLY A 46 -12.34 14.04 -31.38
CA GLY A 46 -11.94 15.09 -32.32
C GLY A 46 -12.98 16.16 -32.61
N ILE A 47 -14.11 16.21 -31.86
CA ILE A 47 -15.21 17.17 -32.03
C ILE A 47 -14.91 18.56 -31.44
N GLY A 48 -13.79 18.69 -30.69
CA GLY A 48 -13.40 19.96 -30.08
C GLY A 48 -13.78 20.14 -28.61
N LYS A 49 -14.13 19.08 -27.87
CA LYS A 49 -14.45 19.13 -26.42
C LYS A 49 -13.35 19.76 -25.56
N THR A 50 -12.14 19.25 -25.68
CA THR A 50 -10.96 19.76 -24.96
C THR A 50 -10.68 21.21 -25.30
N ARG A 51 -10.81 21.60 -26.59
CA ARG A 51 -10.64 22.99 -27.02
C ARG A 51 -11.67 23.91 -26.39
N LEU A 52 -12.93 23.47 -26.31
CA LEU A 52 -13.98 24.24 -25.65
C LEU A 52 -13.68 24.41 -24.14
N LEU A 53 -13.17 23.36 -23.46
CA LEU A 53 -12.74 23.46 -22.06
C LEU A 53 -11.58 24.46 -21.86
N GLU A 54 -10.61 24.50 -22.79
CA GLU A 54 -9.49 25.45 -22.73
C GLU A 54 -9.95 26.89 -22.84
N GLU A 55 -10.87 27.16 -23.77
CA GLU A 55 -11.38 28.50 -24.08
C GLU A 55 -12.34 29.08 -23.04
N ILE A 56 -12.84 28.26 -22.09
CA ILE A 56 -13.73 28.74 -21.03
C ILE A 56 -13.14 29.95 -20.31
N SER A 57 -11.86 29.96 -20.01
CA SER A 57 -11.19 31.08 -19.34
C SER A 57 -11.25 32.39 -20.13
N GLU A 58 -11.38 32.34 -21.44
CA GLU A 58 -11.44 33.54 -22.31
C GLU A 58 -12.86 34.12 -22.38
N PHE A 59 -13.86 33.25 -22.54
CA PHE A 59 -15.23 33.80 -22.74
C PHE A 59 -15.98 34.08 -21.43
N VAL A 60 -15.56 33.62 -20.27
CA VAL A 60 -16.18 33.96 -18.99
C VAL A 60 -15.69 35.29 -18.41
N VAL A 61 -14.72 35.96 -19.05
CA VAL A 61 -14.20 37.27 -18.62
C VAL A 61 -15.27 38.35 -18.68
N ASP A 62 -16.25 38.19 -19.56
CA ASP A 62 -17.39 39.14 -19.70
C ASP A 62 -18.49 38.94 -18.65
N LEU A 63 -18.41 37.87 -17.83
CA LEU A 63 -19.41 37.63 -16.76
C LEU A 63 -19.14 38.49 -15.53
N VAL A 64 -20.21 38.87 -14.86
CA VAL A 64 -20.14 39.71 -13.64
C VAL A 64 -20.85 39.01 -12.48
N PRO A 65 -20.14 38.58 -11.41
CA PRO A 65 -18.67 38.69 -11.23
C PRO A 65 -17.91 37.73 -12.12
N ILE A 66 -16.68 38.09 -12.48
CA ILE A 66 -15.78 37.18 -13.26
C ILE A 66 -15.49 35.93 -12.43
N PRO A 67 -15.86 34.73 -12.92
CA PRO A 67 -15.60 33.48 -12.20
C PRO A 67 -14.10 33.13 -12.23
N LEU A 68 -13.64 32.41 -11.18
CA LEU A 68 -12.30 31.82 -11.15
C LEU A 68 -12.32 30.48 -11.88
N VAL A 69 -11.54 30.37 -12.94
CA VAL A 69 -11.41 29.14 -13.72
C VAL A 69 -10.17 28.38 -13.26
N LEU A 70 -10.34 27.15 -12.78
CA LEU A 70 -9.23 26.27 -12.41
C LEU A 70 -8.71 25.50 -13.62
N GLY A 71 -7.49 24.96 -13.50
CA GLY A 71 -6.87 24.13 -14.51
C GLY A 71 -7.68 22.85 -14.83
N ILE A 72 -7.48 22.31 -16.01
CA ILE A 72 -8.16 21.08 -16.43
C ILE A 72 -7.58 19.89 -15.68
N ILE A 73 -8.45 19.06 -15.10
CA ILE A 73 -8.10 17.74 -14.58
C ILE A 73 -8.45 16.72 -15.65
N ASP A 74 -7.43 16.06 -16.21
CA ASP A 74 -7.62 15.07 -17.27
C ASP A 74 -7.61 13.65 -16.67
N PHE A 75 -8.75 12.96 -16.74
CA PHE A 75 -8.88 11.57 -16.29
C PHE A 75 -8.19 10.56 -17.22
N TYR A 76 -7.54 11.03 -18.29
CA TYR A 76 -6.60 10.19 -19.01
C TYR A 76 -5.43 9.77 -18.12
N ASP A 77 -5.05 10.60 -17.16
CA ASP A 77 -4.10 10.27 -16.11
C ASP A 77 -4.77 9.39 -15.04
N THR A 78 -4.36 8.13 -14.94
CA THR A 78 -4.90 7.18 -13.95
C THR A 78 -4.64 7.60 -12.50
N ALA A 79 -3.67 8.46 -12.23
CA ALA A 79 -3.44 9.04 -10.92
C ALA A 79 -4.60 9.94 -10.44
N MET A 80 -5.39 10.50 -11.38
CA MET A 80 -6.57 11.33 -11.08
C MET A 80 -7.84 10.51 -10.82
N HIS A 81 -7.79 9.18 -10.85
CA HIS A 81 -8.95 8.32 -10.57
C HIS A 81 -9.28 8.20 -9.07
N GLY A 82 -8.41 8.68 -8.18
CA GLY A 82 -8.64 8.73 -6.72
C GLY A 82 -9.44 9.96 -6.30
N SER A 83 -10.38 9.81 -5.35
CA SER A 83 -11.16 10.90 -4.78
C SER A 83 -10.30 11.97 -4.12
N LEU A 84 -9.37 11.55 -3.27
CA LEU A 84 -8.42 12.45 -2.61
C LEU A 84 -7.41 13.08 -3.57
N SER A 85 -7.11 12.41 -4.69
CA SER A 85 -6.22 12.97 -5.73
C SER A 85 -6.86 14.17 -6.41
N VAL A 86 -8.18 14.10 -6.69
CA VAL A 86 -8.94 15.22 -7.25
C VAL A 86 -8.93 16.41 -6.28
N GLU A 87 -9.27 16.19 -5.01
CA GLU A 87 -9.29 17.26 -3.98
C GLU A 87 -7.91 17.89 -3.78
N GLN A 88 -6.87 17.06 -3.74
CA GLN A 88 -5.50 17.57 -3.60
C GLN A 88 -5.08 18.40 -4.80
N GLU A 89 -5.35 17.93 -6.04
CA GLU A 89 -5.02 18.69 -7.25
C GLU A 89 -5.73 20.06 -7.27
N LEU A 90 -7.01 20.12 -6.87
CA LEU A 90 -7.73 21.39 -6.76
C LEU A 90 -7.05 22.35 -5.76
N VAL A 91 -6.65 21.85 -4.60
CA VAL A 91 -5.93 22.67 -3.60
C VAL A 91 -4.55 23.10 -4.11
N ASP A 92 -3.81 22.19 -4.77
CA ASP A 92 -2.50 22.49 -5.33
C ASP A 92 -2.58 23.59 -6.41
N GLN A 93 -3.61 23.58 -7.25
CA GLN A 93 -3.87 24.64 -8.23
C GLN A 93 -4.15 25.99 -7.54
N LEU A 94 -4.98 25.99 -6.48
CA LEU A 94 -5.26 27.20 -5.71
C LEU A 94 -4.02 27.74 -4.99
N GLN A 95 -3.14 26.86 -4.52
CA GLN A 95 -1.86 27.24 -3.91
C GLN A 95 -0.90 27.85 -4.95
N LYS A 96 -0.79 27.26 -6.14
CA LYS A 96 0.03 27.80 -7.24
C LYS A 96 -0.41 29.20 -7.67
N LEU A 97 -1.73 29.46 -7.63
CA LEU A 97 -2.30 30.78 -7.88
C LEU A 97 -2.10 31.75 -6.71
N GLY A 98 -1.59 31.31 -5.58
CA GLY A 98 -1.38 32.13 -4.38
C GLY A 98 -2.66 32.57 -3.65
N ILE A 99 -3.79 31.94 -3.94
CA ILE A 99 -5.12 32.35 -3.45
C ILE A 99 -5.72 31.39 -2.41
N ALA A 100 -5.12 30.22 -2.18
CA ALA A 100 -5.60 29.24 -1.20
C ALA A 100 -5.60 29.80 0.24
N GLY A 101 -4.60 30.60 0.61
CA GLY A 101 -4.45 31.16 1.95
C GLY A 101 -4.43 30.06 3.03
N LYS A 102 -4.92 30.44 4.22
CA LYS A 102 -5.05 29.50 5.35
C LYS A 102 -6.37 28.73 5.38
N HIS A 103 -7.26 28.96 4.43
CA HIS A 103 -8.57 28.32 4.41
C HIS A 103 -8.47 26.80 4.29
N PHE A 104 -7.46 26.30 3.58
CA PHE A 104 -7.23 24.88 3.38
C PHE A 104 -6.34 24.22 4.43
N ASP A 105 -5.86 24.96 5.44
CA ASP A 105 -5.11 24.38 6.56
C ASP A 105 -5.89 23.24 7.27
N PRO A 106 -7.23 23.34 7.51
CA PRO A 106 -8.01 22.24 8.09
C PRO A 106 -8.02 20.98 7.21
N PHE A 107 -8.20 21.13 5.90
CA PHE A 107 -8.13 20.01 4.95
C PHE A 107 -6.73 19.39 4.91
N LEU A 108 -5.70 20.23 4.77
CA LEU A 108 -4.31 19.75 4.75
C LEU A 108 -3.93 19.06 6.06
N GLN A 109 -4.44 19.58 7.19
CA GLN A 109 -4.27 18.93 8.48
C GLN A 109 -5.07 17.62 8.58
N ALA A 110 -6.32 17.58 8.14
CA ALA A 110 -7.13 16.37 8.08
C ALA A 110 -6.48 15.32 7.17
N LEU A 111 -6.03 15.73 5.98
CA LEU A 111 -5.30 14.87 5.05
C LEU A 111 -3.97 14.38 5.64
N ALA A 112 -3.25 15.24 6.36
CA ALA A 112 -2.05 14.87 7.08
C ALA A 112 -2.36 13.91 8.23
N ASN A 113 -3.40 14.20 9.04
CA ASN A 113 -3.83 13.36 10.16
C ASN A 113 -4.38 12.01 9.65
N TYR A 114 -5.12 12.02 8.57
CA TYR A 114 -5.56 10.83 7.87
C TYR A 114 -4.35 10.00 7.39
N ARG A 115 -3.34 10.66 6.86
CA ARG A 115 -2.05 10.05 6.52
C ARG A 115 -1.22 9.67 7.76
N VAL A 116 -1.49 10.22 8.94
CA VAL A 116 -0.74 10.08 10.22
C VAL A 116 -1.49 9.22 11.27
N SER A 117 -2.66 8.69 10.99
CA SER A 117 -3.48 7.82 11.85
C SER A 117 -4.33 8.43 12.97
N GLU A 118 -4.57 9.71 12.94
CA GLU A 118 -5.49 10.35 13.88
C GLU A 118 -6.94 10.34 13.42
N ILE A 119 -7.16 10.18 12.09
CA ILE A 119 -8.48 10.04 11.45
C ILE A 119 -8.54 8.69 10.76
N ASP A 120 -9.58 7.89 11.01
CA ASP A 120 -9.77 6.57 10.41
C ASP A 120 -10.76 6.57 9.23
N ASP A 121 -11.50 7.66 9.03
CA ASP A 121 -12.53 7.80 8.02
C ASP A 121 -12.12 8.80 6.93
N GLU A 122 -12.10 8.36 5.68
CA GLU A 122 -11.91 9.21 4.50
C GLU A 122 -12.96 10.30 4.40
N ASN A 123 -14.17 10.02 4.89
CA ASN A 123 -15.25 10.99 4.92
C ASN A 123 -14.93 12.24 5.76
N GLU A 124 -14.12 12.11 6.81
CA GLU A 124 -13.67 13.27 7.58
C GLU A 124 -12.74 14.18 6.75
N VAL A 125 -11.89 13.60 5.91
CA VAL A 125 -11.00 14.36 5.01
C VAL A 125 -11.82 15.08 3.95
N HIS A 126 -12.76 14.38 3.32
CA HIS A 126 -13.68 14.98 2.34
C HIS A 126 -14.54 16.08 2.97
N THR A 127 -15.02 15.86 4.19
CA THR A 127 -15.79 16.87 4.93
C THR A 127 -14.93 18.11 5.21
N ALA A 128 -13.68 17.92 5.63
CA ALA A 128 -12.74 19.01 5.85
C ALA A 128 -12.42 19.75 4.54
N PHE A 129 -12.30 19.04 3.41
CA PHE A 129 -12.12 19.65 2.10
C PHE A 129 -13.32 20.55 1.73
N ILE A 130 -14.55 19.99 1.78
CA ILE A 130 -15.78 20.70 1.45
C ILE A 130 -15.93 21.94 2.33
N GLN A 131 -15.74 21.83 3.64
CA GLN A 131 -15.80 22.96 4.57
C GLN A 131 -14.74 24.02 4.26
N SER A 132 -13.50 23.60 3.99
CA SER A 132 -12.40 24.49 3.62
C SER A 132 -12.69 25.22 2.32
N PHE A 133 -13.15 24.50 1.32
CA PHE A 133 -13.52 25.05 0.01
C PHE A 133 -14.68 26.06 0.13
N ASN A 134 -15.78 25.70 0.79
CA ASN A 134 -16.95 26.55 0.95
C ASN A 134 -16.64 27.80 1.80
N SER A 135 -15.78 27.67 2.84
CA SER A 135 -15.27 28.81 3.59
C SER A 135 -14.41 29.76 2.75
N TRP A 136 -13.60 29.19 1.83
CA TRP A 136 -12.72 29.95 0.95
C TRP A 136 -13.48 30.61 -0.19
N VAL A 137 -14.44 29.90 -0.81
CA VAL A 137 -15.14 30.36 -2.01
C VAL A 137 -15.99 31.63 -1.71
N GLY A 138 -16.69 31.65 -0.59
CA GLY A 138 -17.55 32.79 -0.17
C GLY A 138 -18.58 33.16 -1.23
N LYS A 139 -18.40 34.33 -1.91
CA LYS A 139 -19.26 34.77 -3.00
C LYS A 139 -18.60 34.65 -4.39
N ARG A 140 -17.46 34.03 -4.49
CA ARG A 140 -16.76 33.86 -5.78
C ARG A 140 -17.37 32.69 -6.51
N GLN A 141 -17.62 32.82 -7.78
CA GLN A 141 -17.92 31.68 -8.65
C GLN A 141 -16.62 31.00 -9.03
N VAL A 142 -16.62 29.66 -8.99
CA VAL A 142 -15.48 28.81 -9.36
C VAL A 142 -15.92 27.84 -10.45
N ILE A 143 -15.09 27.71 -11.49
CA ILE A 143 -15.31 26.75 -12.57
C ILE A 143 -14.26 25.66 -12.47
N LEU A 144 -14.74 24.42 -12.31
CA LEU A 144 -13.92 23.20 -12.37
C LEU A 144 -14.04 22.60 -13.76
N ARG A 145 -12.92 22.15 -14.32
CA ARG A 145 -12.88 21.57 -15.67
C ARG A 145 -12.31 20.18 -15.62
N PHE A 146 -13.07 19.20 -16.17
CA PHE A 146 -12.68 17.79 -16.23
C PHE A 146 -12.72 17.33 -17.68
N ASP A 147 -11.62 16.72 -18.15
CA ASP A 147 -11.54 16.10 -19.50
C ASP A 147 -11.47 14.59 -19.42
N THR A 148 -11.80 13.92 -20.52
CA THR A 148 -11.71 12.46 -20.71
C THR A 148 -12.54 11.68 -19.64
N GLY A 149 -13.74 12.18 -19.32
CA GLY A 149 -14.62 11.58 -18.30
C GLY A 149 -14.94 10.10 -18.55
N GLU A 150 -15.00 9.65 -19.82
CA GLU A 150 -15.22 8.25 -20.19
C GLU A 150 -14.14 7.31 -19.63
N ALA A 151 -12.94 7.79 -19.35
CA ALA A 151 -11.88 6.98 -18.77
C ALA A 151 -12.23 6.43 -17.37
N LEU A 152 -13.12 7.10 -16.65
CA LEU A 152 -13.63 6.63 -15.35
C LEU A 152 -14.49 5.36 -15.47
N GLU A 153 -15.04 5.05 -16.66
CA GLU A 153 -15.79 3.82 -16.91
C GLU A 153 -14.92 2.65 -17.35
N TYR A 154 -13.82 2.90 -18.07
CA TYR A 154 -12.99 1.84 -18.66
C TYR A 154 -12.25 0.99 -17.60
N GLY A 155 -12.10 1.48 -16.39
CA GLY A 155 -11.44 0.78 -15.28
C GLY A 155 -12.30 -0.27 -14.57
N GLN A 156 -13.53 -0.53 -15.01
CA GLN A 156 -14.43 -1.47 -14.33
C GLN A 156 -14.13 -2.92 -14.70
N ASP A 157 -14.09 -3.79 -13.67
CA ASP A 157 -14.00 -5.24 -13.87
C ASP A 157 -15.25 -5.81 -14.55
N ALA A 158 -15.11 -7.00 -15.14
CA ALA A 158 -16.24 -7.70 -15.77
C ALA A 158 -17.34 -7.96 -14.72
N PRO A 159 -18.62 -7.73 -15.08
CA PRO A 159 -19.75 -7.89 -14.16
C PRO A 159 -19.82 -9.26 -13.48
N GLU A 160 -19.48 -10.34 -14.19
CA GLU A 160 -19.50 -11.71 -13.69
C GLU A 160 -18.56 -11.88 -12.48
N VAL A 161 -17.34 -11.30 -12.57
CA VAL A 161 -16.35 -11.32 -11.49
C VAL A 161 -16.84 -10.51 -10.30
N LEU A 162 -17.44 -9.34 -10.55
CA LEU A 162 -17.98 -8.47 -9.51
C LEU A 162 -19.09 -9.15 -8.72
N VAL A 163 -20.04 -9.78 -9.40
CA VAL A 163 -21.18 -10.50 -8.76
C VAL A 163 -20.70 -11.68 -7.94
N GLU A 164 -19.78 -12.50 -8.47
CA GLU A 164 -19.25 -13.66 -7.76
C GLU A 164 -18.43 -13.26 -6.53
N CYS A 165 -17.63 -12.20 -6.65
CA CYS A 165 -16.82 -11.66 -5.55
C CYS A 165 -17.60 -10.70 -4.63
N GLU A 166 -18.92 -10.51 -4.86
CA GLU A 166 -19.73 -9.57 -4.06
C GLU A 166 -19.15 -8.15 -4.02
N VAL A 167 -18.55 -7.73 -5.13
CA VAL A 167 -18.04 -6.36 -5.30
C VAL A 167 -19.16 -5.51 -5.90
N HIS A 168 -19.67 -4.59 -5.13
CA HIS A 168 -20.65 -3.62 -5.60
C HIS A 168 -19.91 -2.39 -6.11
N GLY A 169 -19.82 -2.26 -7.45
CA GLY A 169 -19.22 -1.13 -8.12
C GLY A 169 -17.69 -1.09 -7.96
N ALA A 170 -16.95 -1.55 -8.96
CA ALA A 170 -15.54 -1.22 -9.10
C ALA A 170 -15.40 0.13 -9.84
N GLU A 171 -16.21 1.11 -9.45
CA GLU A 171 -16.16 2.47 -9.98
C GLU A 171 -14.88 3.14 -9.49
N ALA A 172 -14.27 3.96 -10.35
CA ALA A 172 -13.17 4.80 -9.91
C ALA A 172 -13.63 5.69 -8.74
N PRO A 173 -12.86 5.83 -7.66
CA PRO A 173 -13.25 6.69 -6.53
C PRO A 173 -13.56 8.13 -6.94
N ALA A 174 -12.88 8.66 -7.97
CA ALA A 174 -13.19 9.97 -8.56
C ALA A 174 -14.59 10.02 -9.17
N PHE A 175 -15.10 8.92 -9.75
CA PHE A 175 -16.46 8.86 -10.24
C PHE A 175 -17.48 8.98 -9.12
N GLN A 176 -17.26 8.25 -8.01
CA GLN A 176 -18.10 8.37 -6.82
C GLN A 176 -18.02 9.80 -6.26
N TRP A 177 -16.85 10.41 -6.23
CA TRP A 177 -16.65 11.79 -5.79
C TRP A 177 -17.45 12.78 -6.65
N LEU A 178 -17.41 12.67 -7.96
CA LEU A 178 -18.21 13.51 -8.88
C LEU A 178 -19.70 13.36 -8.61
N ARG A 179 -20.18 12.14 -8.32
CA ARG A 179 -21.59 11.87 -8.08
C ARG A 179 -22.09 12.37 -6.71
N GLU A 180 -21.28 12.19 -5.67
CA GLU A 180 -21.75 12.34 -4.29
C GLU A 180 -21.28 13.63 -3.60
N ARG A 181 -20.17 14.22 -4.06
CA ARG A 181 -19.51 15.31 -3.34
C ARG A 181 -19.37 16.61 -4.10
N LEU A 182 -19.27 16.55 -5.42
CA LEU A 182 -19.17 17.76 -6.24
C LEU A 182 -20.32 18.74 -5.98
N GLY A 183 -21.56 18.25 -5.85
CA GLY A 183 -22.74 19.06 -5.52
C GLY A 183 -22.73 19.70 -4.13
N CYS A 184 -21.78 19.32 -3.25
CA CYS A 184 -21.60 19.95 -1.95
C CYS A 184 -20.69 21.20 -1.99
N LEU A 185 -20.07 21.49 -3.14
CA LEU A 185 -19.20 22.65 -3.32
C LEU A 185 -20.04 23.87 -3.69
N GLU A 186 -20.10 24.87 -2.79
CA GLU A 186 -20.84 26.07 -3.00
C GLU A 186 -20.26 26.95 -4.12
N GLN A 187 -21.08 27.72 -4.82
CA GLN A 187 -20.67 28.66 -5.86
C GLN A 187 -19.78 28.03 -6.95
N THR A 188 -20.00 26.74 -7.26
CA THR A 188 -19.15 25.96 -8.15
C THR A 188 -19.95 25.40 -9.31
N THR A 189 -19.45 25.64 -10.52
CA THR A 189 -19.90 24.96 -11.74
C THR A 189 -18.79 24.04 -12.23
N ALA A 190 -19.09 22.74 -12.34
CA ALA A 190 -18.18 21.78 -12.95
C ALA A 190 -18.55 21.54 -14.41
N ILE A 191 -17.57 21.49 -15.28
CA ILE A 191 -17.74 21.18 -16.70
C ILE A 191 -16.97 19.92 -17.01
N ILE A 192 -17.67 18.85 -17.40
CA ILE A 192 -17.09 17.53 -17.70
C ILE A 192 -17.22 17.28 -19.19
N ALA A 193 -16.11 17.04 -19.85
CA ALA A 193 -16.06 16.60 -21.24
C ALA A 193 -15.82 15.10 -21.32
N ALA A 194 -16.66 14.38 -22.07
CA ALA A 194 -16.56 12.94 -22.24
C ALA A 194 -17.00 12.49 -23.66
N ARG A 195 -16.52 11.33 -24.10
CA ARG A 195 -17.14 10.60 -25.20
C ARG A 195 -18.48 9.99 -24.70
N PRO A 196 -19.40 9.57 -25.60
CA PRO A 196 -20.60 8.90 -25.16
C PRO A 196 -20.32 7.72 -24.20
N THR A 197 -20.94 7.80 -23.02
CA THR A 197 -20.72 6.84 -21.94
C THR A 197 -21.97 6.00 -21.69
N ARG A 198 -21.79 4.79 -21.12
CA ARG A 198 -22.91 3.89 -20.80
C ARG A 198 -23.55 4.24 -19.45
N LYS A 199 -22.72 4.59 -18.46
CA LYS A 199 -23.16 4.76 -17.07
C LYS A 199 -22.91 6.16 -16.53
N LEU A 200 -21.73 6.76 -16.82
CA LEU A 200 -21.31 8.03 -16.25
C LEU A 200 -22.35 9.12 -16.44
N CYS A 201 -22.71 9.40 -17.70
CA CYS A 201 -23.74 10.40 -18.02
C CYS A 201 -25.07 10.15 -17.29
N GLY A 202 -25.58 8.91 -17.34
CA GLY A 202 -26.87 8.55 -16.70
C GLY A 202 -26.86 8.65 -15.18
N GLN A 203 -25.76 8.24 -14.53
CA GLN A 203 -25.66 8.30 -13.06
C GLN A 203 -25.43 9.73 -12.56
N LEU A 204 -24.61 10.53 -13.28
CA LEU A 204 -24.46 11.94 -12.96
C LEU A 204 -25.78 12.70 -13.17
N LYS A 205 -26.49 12.44 -14.26
CA LYS A 205 -27.83 12.98 -14.48
C LYS A 205 -28.75 12.72 -13.31
N SER A 206 -28.87 11.44 -12.87
CA SER A 206 -29.70 11.08 -11.71
C SER A 206 -29.28 11.77 -10.41
N ALA A 207 -27.99 12.04 -10.22
CA ALA A 207 -27.50 12.71 -9.01
C ALA A 207 -27.80 14.22 -8.99
N TYR A 208 -28.00 14.85 -10.17
CA TYR A 208 -28.19 16.30 -10.32
C TYR A 208 -29.54 16.66 -10.99
N GLU A 209 -30.55 15.77 -10.96
CA GLU A 209 -31.84 15.94 -11.65
C GLU A 209 -32.65 17.16 -11.20
N ASP A 210 -32.43 17.76 -10.03
CA ASP A 210 -33.21 18.86 -9.46
C ASP A 210 -32.86 20.25 -10.04
N GLY A 211 -32.55 20.33 -11.34
CA GLY A 211 -32.32 21.63 -12.04
C GLY A 211 -30.85 22.07 -12.11
N ASN A 212 -29.92 21.27 -11.59
CA ASN A 212 -28.47 21.57 -11.55
C ASN A 212 -27.66 20.82 -12.59
N TRP A 213 -28.30 20.25 -13.62
CA TRP A 213 -27.70 19.45 -14.69
C TRP A 213 -28.00 20.06 -16.06
N LEU A 214 -26.94 20.18 -16.86
CA LEU A 214 -27.05 20.58 -18.26
C LEU A 214 -26.24 19.66 -19.15
N LEU A 215 -26.87 19.05 -20.14
CA LEU A 215 -26.24 18.17 -21.12
C LEU A 215 -26.13 18.86 -22.47
N PHE A 216 -24.90 18.94 -22.98
CA PHE A 216 -24.63 19.34 -24.36
C PHE A 216 -24.12 18.14 -25.15
N GLN A 217 -24.81 17.84 -26.23
CA GLN A 217 -24.27 16.99 -27.30
C GLN A 217 -23.59 17.89 -28.31
N LEU A 218 -22.26 17.77 -28.40
CA LEU A 218 -21.49 18.56 -29.36
C LEU A 218 -21.54 17.88 -30.72
N ASP A 219 -22.11 18.59 -31.69
CA ASP A 219 -22.19 18.17 -33.07
C ASP A 219 -20.98 18.63 -33.90
N THR A 220 -20.85 18.08 -35.11
CA THR A 220 -19.86 18.48 -36.09
C THR A 220 -20.12 19.91 -36.61
N LEU A 221 -19.13 20.59 -37.15
CA LEU A 221 -19.30 21.94 -37.69
C LEU A 221 -20.19 21.88 -38.93
N SER A 222 -21.11 22.82 -39.03
CA SER A 222 -21.88 23.09 -40.26
C SER A 222 -21.00 23.59 -41.38
N LEU A 223 -21.53 23.59 -42.60
CA LEU A 223 -20.80 24.17 -43.76
C LEU A 223 -20.45 25.65 -43.55
N GLY A 224 -21.36 26.43 -42.94
CA GLY A 224 -21.11 27.86 -42.64
C GLY A 224 -19.98 28.05 -41.63
N GLU A 225 -19.97 27.24 -40.56
CA GLU A 225 -18.90 27.26 -39.57
C GLU A 225 -17.59 26.74 -40.13
N THR A 226 -17.61 25.72 -41.01
CA THR A 226 -16.44 25.23 -41.69
C THR A 226 -15.86 26.29 -42.63
N ARG A 227 -16.73 27.04 -43.32
CA ARG A 227 -16.29 28.22 -44.14
C ARG A 227 -15.55 29.23 -43.27
N ARG A 228 -16.15 29.62 -42.10
CA ARG A 228 -15.49 30.51 -41.15
C ARG A 228 -14.18 29.98 -40.64
N TYR A 229 -14.11 28.67 -40.35
CA TYR A 229 -12.88 27.99 -39.93
C TYR A 229 -11.75 28.11 -40.98
N PHE A 230 -12.07 28.01 -42.26
CA PHE A 230 -11.11 28.22 -43.35
C PHE A 230 -10.77 29.70 -43.54
N GLU A 231 -11.72 30.62 -43.45
CA GLU A 231 -11.49 32.07 -43.62
C GLU A 231 -10.44 32.62 -42.67
N ILE A 232 -10.49 32.18 -41.42
CA ILE A 232 -9.53 32.60 -40.40
C ILE A 232 -8.22 31.78 -40.46
N SER A 233 -8.13 30.74 -41.35
CA SER A 233 -6.92 29.98 -41.58
C SER A 233 -5.90 30.74 -42.44
N PRO A 234 -4.60 30.42 -42.35
CA PRO A 234 -3.59 31.00 -43.25
C PRO A 234 -3.87 30.77 -44.73
N TYR A 235 -4.84 29.91 -45.05
CA TYR A 235 -5.24 29.51 -46.42
C TYR A 235 -6.55 30.12 -46.87
N GLY A 236 -7.22 30.91 -46.05
CA GLY A 236 -8.55 31.43 -46.35
C GLY A 236 -8.68 32.17 -47.70
N GLU A 237 -7.65 32.91 -48.12
CA GLU A 237 -7.63 33.60 -49.41
C GLU A 237 -7.32 32.67 -50.63
N GLN A 238 -6.88 31.43 -50.39
CA GLN A 238 -6.42 30.51 -51.42
C GLN A 238 -7.38 29.35 -51.69
N ILE A 239 -8.40 29.19 -50.86
CA ILE A 239 -9.35 28.08 -50.94
C ILE A 239 -10.67 28.60 -51.49
N ASP A 240 -11.09 28.02 -52.63
CA ASP A 240 -12.40 28.33 -53.19
C ASP A 240 -13.54 27.63 -52.43
N GLU A 241 -14.75 28.11 -52.66
CA GLU A 241 -15.95 27.63 -51.95
C GLU A 241 -16.28 26.16 -52.25
N GLU A 242 -15.97 25.69 -53.43
CA GLU A 242 -16.14 24.29 -53.83
C GLU A 242 -15.20 23.37 -53.02
N MET A 243 -13.97 23.81 -52.79
CA MET A 243 -13.00 23.08 -52.02
C MET A 243 -13.39 23.04 -50.54
N VAL A 244 -13.88 24.15 -49.97
CA VAL A 244 -14.39 24.20 -48.59
C VAL A 244 -15.56 23.20 -48.41
N GLU A 245 -16.51 23.18 -49.33
CA GLU A 245 -17.64 22.27 -49.28
C GLU A 245 -17.18 20.80 -49.43
N ARG A 246 -16.24 20.51 -50.30
CA ARG A 246 -15.67 19.18 -50.51
C ARG A 246 -15.01 18.67 -49.23
N ILE A 247 -14.17 19.49 -48.62
CA ILE A 247 -13.50 19.11 -47.35
C ILE A 247 -14.52 18.95 -46.21
N TRP A 248 -15.53 19.81 -46.12
CA TRP A 248 -16.61 19.68 -45.15
C TRP A 248 -17.37 18.35 -45.31
N LEU A 249 -17.74 18.00 -46.55
CA LEU A 249 -18.38 16.71 -46.83
C LEU A 249 -17.49 15.55 -46.39
N LEU A 250 -16.22 15.53 -46.80
CA LEU A 250 -15.26 14.45 -46.53
C LEU A 250 -14.85 14.33 -45.07
N SER A 251 -14.80 15.42 -44.34
CA SER A 251 -14.49 15.43 -42.91
C SER A 251 -15.71 15.21 -42.01
N ASP A 252 -16.91 15.27 -42.61
CA ASP A 252 -18.20 15.35 -41.89
C ASP A 252 -18.19 16.51 -40.90
N GLY A 253 -17.49 17.60 -41.19
CA GLY A 253 -17.37 18.77 -40.32
C GLY A 253 -16.63 18.52 -38.99
N ARG A 254 -15.85 17.43 -38.85
CA ARG A 254 -15.09 17.16 -37.63
C ARG A 254 -13.84 18.04 -37.54
N PRO A 255 -13.68 18.87 -36.48
CA PRO A 255 -12.59 19.86 -36.42
C PRO A 255 -11.19 19.31 -36.59
N ILE A 256 -10.91 18.11 -36.04
CA ILE A 256 -9.59 17.45 -36.16
C ILE A 256 -9.27 17.09 -37.64
N LEU A 257 -10.25 16.62 -38.37
CA LEU A 257 -10.04 16.29 -39.80
C LEU A 257 -9.91 17.55 -40.65
N LEU A 258 -10.63 18.62 -40.32
CA LEU A 258 -10.48 19.92 -40.95
C LEU A 258 -9.07 20.47 -40.74
N SER A 259 -8.54 20.42 -39.53
CA SER A 259 -7.19 20.89 -39.22
C SER A 259 -6.12 20.07 -39.96
N LEU A 260 -6.27 18.75 -39.99
CA LEU A 260 -5.38 17.86 -40.77
C LEU A 260 -5.46 18.14 -42.26
N ALA A 261 -6.64 18.41 -42.80
CA ALA A 261 -6.78 18.79 -44.23
C ALA A 261 -6.07 20.12 -44.52
N ILE A 262 -6.16 21.11 -43.62
CA ILE A 262 -5.41 22.37 -43.75
C ILE A 262 -3.91 22.10 -43.69
N ASP A 263 -3.41 21.27 -42.78
CA ASP A 263 -2.00 20.93 -42.70
C ASP A 263 -1.49 20.28 -44.02
N TRP A 264 -2.33 19.46 -44.68
CA TRP A 264 -2.03 18.89 -45.97
C TRP A 264 -1.99 19.93 -47.11
N LEU A 265 -2.94 20.88 -47.11
CA LEU A 265 -2.94 21.98 -48.06
C LEU A 265 -1.69 22.86 -47.91
N ILE A 266 -1.27 23.12 -46.65
CA ILE A 266 -0.01 23.82 -46.35
C ILE A 266 1.20 23.12 -46.98
N ARG A 267 1.20 21.81 -47.05
CA ARG A 267 2.26 20.99 -47.65
C ARG A 267 2.14 20.88 -49.15
N GLY A 268 1.20 21.60 -49.78
CA GLY A 268 1.03 21.66 -51.22
C GLY A 268 0.25 20.50 -51.83
N MET A 269 -0.40 19.68 -51.03
CA MET A 269 -1.29 18.61 -51.53
C MET A 269 -2.65 19.18 -51.90
N LYS A 270 -3.15 18.80 -53.09
CA LYS A 270 -4.51 19.16 -53.51
C LYS A 270 -5.53 18.17 -52.99
N VAL A 271 -6.73 18.65 -52.68
CA VAL A 271 -7.82 17.79 -52.17
C VAL A 271 -8.17 16.66 -53.13
N ASN A 272 -8.10 16.91 -54.46
CA ASN A 272 -8.34 15.90 -55.48
C ASN A 272 -7.30 14.77 -55.47
N GLU A 273 -6.09 15.04 -54.98
CA GLU A 273 -5.07 14.00 -54.78
C GLU A 273 -5.39 13.10 -53.57
N ILE A 274 -6.16 13.61 -52.62
CA ILE A 274 -6.60 12.83 -51.44
C ILE A 274 -7.82 11.98 -51.80
N TYR A 275 -8.77 12.54 -52.58
CA TYR A 275 -9.98 11.84 -52.96
C TYR A 275 -10.58 12.40 -54.27
N ASP A 276 -10.57 11.59 -55.31
CA ASP A 276 -11.03 11.92 -56.67
C ASP A 276 -12.52 11.53 -56.86
N ILE A 277 -13.43 12.16 -56.13
CA ILE A 277 -14.89 12.03 -56.32
C ILE A 277 -15.46 13.42 -56.66
N ASP A 278 -16.36 13.45 -57.65
CA ASP A 278 -17.10 14.67 -57.99
C ASP A 278 -17.96 15.18 -56.83
N LEU A 279 -18.09 16.50 -56.70
CA LEU A 279 -18.82 17.12 -55.58
C LEU A 279 -20.32 16.76 -55.61
N ALA A 280 -20.93 16.64 -56.78
CA ALA A 280 -22.32 16.20 -56.93
C ALA A 280 -22.52 14.78 -56.41
N ASP A 281 -21.60 13.86 -56.75
CA ASP A 281 -21.60 12.48 -56.23
C ASP A 281 -21.41 12.40 -54.72
N LEU A 282 -20.59 13.27 -54.13
CA LEU A 282 -20.39 13.36 -52.67
C LEU A 282 -21.67 13.79 -51.97
N ARG A 283 -22.38 14.78 -52.49
CA ARG A 283 -23.68 15.24 -51.94
C ARG A 283 -24.72 14.12 -51.99
N GLU A 284 -24.86 13.45 -53.14
CA GLU A 284 -25.82 12.36 -53.29
C GLU A 284 -25.53 11.19 -52.34
N LYS A 285 -24.26 10.81 -52.20
CA LYS A 285 -23.86 9.72 -51.32
C LYS A 285 -24.01 10.07 -49.84
N ARG A 286 -23.81 11.32 -49.43
CA ARG A 286 -24.10 11.80 -48.08
C ARG A 286 -25.59 11.77 -47.78
N GLU A 287 -26.45 12.23 -48.69
CA GLU A 287 -27.89 12.22 -48.54
C GLU A 287 -28.46 10.79 -48.46
N SER A 288 -27.91 9.86 -49.24
CA SER A 288 -28.27 8.45 -49.16
C SER A 288 -27.78 7.72 -47.93
N GLY A 289 -26.70 8.19 -47.34
CA GLY A 289 -26.10 7.64 -46.10
C GLY A 289 -25.60 6.22 -46.25
N GLY A 290 -25.50 5.51 -45.10
CA GLY A 290 -25.22 4.08 -45.04
C GLY A 290 -23.74 3.71 -45.31
N ALA A 291 -23.52 2.41 -45.61
CA ALA A 291 -22.19 1.83 -45.67
C ALA A 291 -21.27 2.47 -46.75
N ALA A 292 -21.88 2.93 -47.85
CA ALA A 292 -21.11 3.59 -48.93
C ALA A 292 -20.53 4.96 -48.49
N TRP A 293 -21.29 5.72 -47.75
CA TRP A 293 -20.83 6.98 -47.16
C TRP A 293 -19.75 6.74 -46.10
N GLU A 294 -19.92 5.78 -45.19
CA GLU A 294 -18.88 5.45 -44.24
C GLU A 294 -17.55 5.04 -44.89
N ILE A 295 -17.60 4.29 -46.00
CA ILE A 295 -16.37 3.91 -46.75
C ILE A 295 -15.65 5.16 -47.27
N ILE A 296 -16.39 6.18 -47.76
CA ILE A 296 -15.81 7.43 -48.24
C ILE A 296 -15.12 8.18 -47.08
N LEU A 297 -15.79 8.34 -45.97
CA LEU A 297 -15.22 9.01 -44.79
C LEU A 297 -13.96 8.30 -44.30
N ARG A 298 -13.97 6.97 -44.21
CA ARG A 298 -12.80 6.19 -43.81
C ARG A 298 -11.65 6.27 -44.79
N ARG A 299 -11.92 6.40 -46.07
CA ARG A 299 -10.87 6.62 -47.08
C ARG A 299 -10.23 8.00 -46.95
N PHE A 300 -11.00 9.02 -46.65
CA PHE A 300 -10.50 10.35 -46.40
C PHE A 300 -9.65 10.40 -45.14
N GLU A 301 -10.15 9.89 -44.01
CA GLU A 301 -9.40 9.76 -42.75
C GLU A 301 -8.05 9.07 -42.97
N ARG A 302 -8.09 7.94 -43.71
CA ARG A 302 -6.89 7.19 -44.05
C ARG A 302 -5.91 8.01 -44.90
N ALA A 303 -6.39 8.73 -45.90
CA ALA A 303 -5.55 9.56 -46.78
C ALA A 303 -4.83 10.64 -45.97
N LEU A 304 -5.50 11.27 -44.99
CA LEU A 304 -4.95 12.34 -44.15
C LEU A 304 -3.75 11.87 -43.30
N VAL A 305 -3.78 10.65 -42.78
CA VAL A 305 -2.74 10.15 -41.87
C VAL A 305 -1.74 9.19 -42.53
N GLN A 306 -2.07 8.61 -43.70
CA GLN A 306 -1.23 7.65 -44.38
C GLN A 306 0.12 8.24 -44.87
N GLY A 307 0.17 9.56 -45.10
CA GLY A 307 1.38 10.28 -45.47
C GLY A 307 2.50 10.16 -44.44
N PHE A 308 2.16 10.08 -43.15
CA PHE A 308 3.16 9.94 -42.09
C PHE A 308 3.96 8.63 -42.19
N ARG A 309 3.39 7.57 -42.80
CA ARG A 309 4.10 6.30 -43.04
C ARG A 309 5.28 6.44 -44.01
N ARG A 310 5.28 7.42 -44.87
CA ARG A 310 6.36 7.61 -45.84
C ARG A 310 7.64 8.10 -45.22
N LEU A 311 7.57 8.71 -44.02
CA LEU A 311 8.70 9.22 -43.26
C LEU A 311 9.59 10.16 -44.10
N GLU A 312 8.96 11.00 -44.91
CA GLU A 312 9.66 11.91 -45.88
C GLU A 312 10.38 13.05 -45.15
N THR A 313 9.85 13.46 -43.99
CA THR A 313 10.42 14.53 -43.18
C THR A 313 10.67 14.09 -41.75
N PRO A 314 11.56 14.74 -40.96
CA PRO A 314 11.72 14.48 -39.54
C PRO A 314 10.44 14.66 -38.76
N LEU A 315 9.56 15.58 -39.18
CA LEU A 315 8.27 15.81 -38.56
C LEU A 315 7.32 14.63 -38.80
N ASP A 316 7.28 14.05 -40.00
CA ASP A 316 6.47 12.86 -40.26
C ASP A 316 6.95 11.69 -39.42
N ALA A 317 8.25 11.48 -39.30
CA ALA A 317 8.83 10.47 -38.45
C ALA A 317 8.50 10.74 -36.96
N ALA A 318 8.59 11.98 -36.49
CA ALA A 318 8.24 12.37 -35.16
C ALA A 318 6.77 12.03 -34.83
N ILE A 319 5.83 12.41 -35.67
CA ILE A 319 4.41 12.13 -35.52
C ILE A 319 4.16 10.62 -35.57
N TYR A 320 4.79 9.92 -36.51
CA TYR A 320 4.65 8.47 -36.65
C TYR A 320 5.05 7.71 -35.39
N TYR A 321 6.22 7.98 -34.81
CA TYR A 321 6.72 7.26 -33.65
C TYR A 321 6.05 7.74 -32.35
N THR A 322 5.82 9.05 -32.18
CA THR A 322 5.16 9.57 -30.96
C THR A 322 3.69 9.18 -30.88
N ALA A 323 3.04 8.82 -32.00
CA ALA A 323 1.70 8.22 -32.00
C ALA A 323 1.63 6.87 -31.23
N ARG A 324 2.77 6.23 -30.97
CA ARG A 324 2.81 5.05 -30.04
C ARG A 324 3.10 5.44 -28.59
N ALA A 325 3.66 6.61 -28.33
CA ALA A 325 3.96 7.08 -27.00
C ALA A 325 2.69 7.64 -26.30
N ARG A 326 1.66 6.81 -26.16
CA ARG A 326 0.34 7.20 -25.62
C ARG A 326 0.39 7.71 -24.20
N LYS A 327 1.45 7.41 -23.44
CA LYS A 327 1.69 7.95 -22.10
C LYS A 327 2.45 9.28 -22.11
N GLY A 328 2.57 9.87 -23.29
CA GLY A 328 3.33 11.08 -23.52
C GLY A 328 4.79 10.81 -23.90
N PHE A 329 5.47 11.87 -24.30
CA PHE A 329 6.87 11.81 -24.69
C PHE A 329 7.60 13.12 -24.32
N THR A 330 8.89 13.00 -24.11
CA THR A 330 9.80 14.13 -23.88
C THR A 330 10.66 14.37 -25.11
N THR A 331 11.38 15.49 -25.13
CA THR A 331 12.35 15.78 -26.20
C THR A 331 13.42 14.69 -26.31
N ASP A 332 13.88 14.14 -25.17
CA ASP A 332 14.91 13.07 -25.19
C ASP A 332 14.34 11.74 -25.69
N MET A 333 13.13 11.38 -25.27
CA MET A 333 12.44 10.18 -25.79
C MET A 333 12.27 10.27 -27.30
N LEU A 334 11.80 11.40 -27.81
CA LEU A 334 11.67 11.62 -29.27
C LEU A 334 13.00 11.44 -30.00
N ARG A 335 14.08 12.03 -29.47
CA ARG A 335 15.42 11.92 -30.05
C ARG A 335 15.88 10.45 -30.12
N ARG A 336 15.70 9.69 -29.07
CA ARG A 336 16.04 8.24 -28.99
C ARG A 336 15.18 7.43 -29.95
N MET A 337 13.88 7.67 -30.03
CA MET A 337 12.99 6.97 -30.94
C MET A 337 13.38 7.21 -32.40
N LEU A 338 13.71 8.45 -32.79
CA LEU A 338 14.12 8.78 -34.17
C LEU A 338 15.48 8.19 -34.52
N ARG A 339 16.41 8.12 -33.61
CA ARG A 339 17.73 7.53 -33.82
C ARG A 339 17.64 6.01 -33.95
N ASP A 340 16.90 5.33 -33.07
CA ASP A 340 16.99 3.88 -32.88
C ASP A 340 15.91 3.10 -33.66
N LEU A 341 14.71 3.69 -33.82
CA LEU A 341 13.58 3.04 -34.51
C LEU A 341 13.42 3.49 -35.98
N CYS A 342 13.77 4.73 -36.27
CA CYS A 342 13.59 5.23 -37.63
C CYS A 342 14.59 4.56 -38.62
N PRO A 343 14.12 3.98 -39.73
CA PRO A 343 15.03 3.35 -40.71
C PRO A 343 16.11 4.30 -41.26
N GLN A 344 15.86 5.61 -41.27
CA GLN A 344 16.84 6.62 -41.70
C GLN A 344 17.84 6.99 -40.57
N HIS A 345 17.71 6.44 -39.38
CA HIS A 345 18.56 6.75 -38.22
C HIS A 345 18.77 8.25 -38.02
N ILE A 346 17.67 8.98 -37.78
CA ILE A 346 17.70 10.45 -37.70
C ILE A 346 18.38 10.85 -36.37
N GLU A 347 19.63 11.25 -36.44
CA GLU A 347 20.37 11.80 -35.32
C GLU A 347 20.12 13.29 -35.18
N LEU A 348 19.45 13.69 -34.09
CA LEU A 348 19.19 15.08 -33.75
C LEU A 348 20.06 15.52 -32.58
N SER A 349 20.68 16.68 -32.71
CA SER A 349 21.27 17.36 -31.56
C SER A 349 20.14 17.79 -30.58
N PRO A 350 20.46 18.04 -29.32
CA PRO A 350 19.44 18.52 -28.35
C PRO A 350 18.75 19.82 -28.79
N VAL A 351 19.42 20.66 -29.59
CA VAL A 351 18.84 21.92 -30.10
C VAL A 351 17.85 21.64 -31.23
N GLU A 352 18.22 20.76 -32.18
CA GLU A 352 17.34 20.35 -33.28
C GLU A 352 16.11 19.62 -32.78
N ALA A 353 16.27 18.72 -31.79
CA ALA A 353 15.13 18.03 -31.16
C ALA A 353 14.17 19.01 -30.48
N ARG A 354 14.66 20.03 -29.75
CA ARG A 354 13.80 21.08 -29.20
C ARG A 354 13.08 21.87 -30.27
N ARG A 355 13.76 22.20 -31.40
CA ARG A 355 13.14 22.89 -32.51
C ARG A 355 12.03 22.05 -33.15
N LEU A 356 12.25 20.75 -33.31
CA LEU A 356 11.24 19.83 -33.80
C LEU A 356 10.03 19.74 -32.86
N ILE A 357 10.27 19.71 -31.57
CA ILE A 357 9.19 19.77 -30.56
C ILE A 357 8.41 21.09 -30.64
N GLU A 358 9.08 22.24 -30.83
CA GLU A 358 8.37 23.51 -31.01
C GLU A 358 7.54 23.54 -32.32
N GLU A 359 7.99 22.86 -33.37
CA GLU A 359 7.20 22.66 -34.58
C GLU A 359 5.98 21.76 -34.29
N MET A 360 6.18 20.65 -33.58
CA MET A 360 5.08 19.76 -33.15
C MET A 360 4.07 20.50 -32.25
N ARG A 361 4.52 21.37 -31.36
CA ARG A 361 3.64 22.15 -30.45
C ARG A 361 2.69 23.08 -31.22
N GLN A 362 3.06 23.46 -32.43
CA GLN A 362 2.20 24.30 -33.27
C GLN A 362 1.10 23.47 -33.96
N LEU A 363 1.18 22.13 -33.97
CA LEU A 363 0.18 21.27 -34.58
C LEU A 363 -1.09 21.25 -33.72
N SER A 364 -2.25 21.35 -34.33
CA SER A 364 -3.55 21.42 -33.65
C SER A 364 -3.88 20.17 -32.82
N PHE A 365 -3.24 19.06 -33.12
CA PHE A 365 -3.45 17.77 -32.47
C PHE A 365 -2.39 17.42 -31.41
N VAL A 366 -1.53 18.34 -30.99
CA VAL A 366 -0.57 18.19 -29.92
C VAL A 366 -1.10 18.88 -28.67
N LYS A 367 -1.32 18.11 -27.60
CA LYS A 367 -1.74 18.63 -26.30
C LYS A 367 -0.54 19.14 -25.49
N HIS A 368 -0.75 20.21 -24.76
CA HIS A 368 0.19 20.71 -23.78
C HIS A 368 -0.28 20.30 -22.39
N PRO A 369 0.46 19.49 -21.63
CA PRO A 369 0.04 19.13 -20.30
C PRO A 369 0.10 20.35 -19.38
N HIS A 370 -0.92 20.47 -18.55
CA HIS A 370 -0.95 21.43 -17.44
C HIS A 370 -0.56 20.67 -16.15
N GLY A 371 0.34 21.25 -15.34
CA GLY A 371 0.60 20.70 -14.00
C GLY A 371 1.91 19.93 -13.85
N ALA A 372 1.84 18.73 -13.28
CA ALA A 372 3.01 17.98 -12.80
C ALA A 372 3.93 17.40 -13.90
N ARG A 373 3.49 17.37 -15.15
CA ARG A 373 4.25 16.82 -16.28
C ARG A 373 4.85 17.88 -17.19
N GLU A 374 5.39 18.94 -16.61
CA GLU A 374 6.11 19.96 -17.39
C GLU A 374 7.24 19.33 -18.23
N GLY A 375 7.28 19.69 -19.53
CA GLY A 375 8.25 19.11 -20.48
C GLY A 375 7.80 17.82 -21.17
N TRP A 376 6.62 17.29 -20.83
CA TRP A 376 6.00 16.19 -21.56
C TRP A 376 5.02 16.71 -22.61
N PHE A 377 4.79 15.93 -23.67
CA PHE A 377 3.88 16.23 -24.78
C PHE A 377 3.01 15.02 -25.04
N PHE A 378 1.79 15.25 -25.51
CA PHE A 378 0.81 14.23 -25.86
C PHE A 378 0.18 14.59 -27.19
N LEU A 379 -0.22 13.60 -27.97
CA LEU A 379 -1.14 13.83 -29.07
C LEU A 379 -2.59 13.81 -28.55
N HIS A 380 -3.52 14.42 -29.29
CA HIS A 380 -4.93 14.24 -29.02
C HIS A 380 -5.34 12.76 -29.22
N ASP A 381 -6.26 12.27 -28.40
CA ASP A 381 -6.68 10.86 -28.41
C ASP A 381 -7.17 10.40 -29.77
N GLU A 382 -7.88 11.27 -30.50
CA GLU A 382 -8.33 10.97 -31.85
C GLU A 382 -7.16 10.82 -32.83
N MET A 383 -6.07 11.56 -32.65
CA MET A 383 -4.88 11.38 -33.47
C MET A 383 -4.20 10.05 -33.24
N TYR A 384 -4.11 9.63 -31.95
CA TYR A 384 -3.67 8.27 -31.63
C TYR A 384 -4.54 7.22 -32.32
N ASP A 385 -5.87 7.40 -32.28
CA ASP A 385 -6.82 6.44 -32.84
C ASP A 385 -6.75 6.41 -34.40
N LEU A 386 -6.58 7.57 -35.06
CA LEU A 386 -6.44 7.66 -36.51
C LEU A 386 -5.14 6.99 -37.00
N VAL A 387 -4.02 7.29 -36.33
CA VAL A 387 -2.72 6.69 -36.72
C VAL A 387 -2.74 5.19 -36.40
N ASP A 388 -3.30 4.75 -35.27
CA ASP A 388 -3.44 3.33 -34.96
C ASP A 388 -4.28 2.61 -36.02
N ARG A 389 -5.43 3.17 -36.38
CA ARG A 389 -6.38 2.55 -37.32
C ARG A 389 -5.86 2.49 -38.76
N TYR A 390 -5.19 3.53 -39.23
CA TYR A 390 -4.89 3.69 -40.68
C TYR A 390 -3.42 3.62 -41.01
N VAL A 391 -2.54 3.69 -40.03
CA VAL A 391 -1.08 3.64 -40.27
C VAL A 391 -0.51 2.34 -39.69
N TRP A 392 -0.69 2.10 -38.40
CA TRP A 392 -0.10 0.95 -37.72
C TRP A 392 -0.78 -0.38 -38.05
N ARG A 393 -2.12 -0.40 -38.21
CA ARG A 393 -2.87 -1.65 -38.54
C ARG A 393 -2.67 -2.13 -39.97
N LEU A 394 -1.98 -1.36 -40.82
CA LEU A 394 -1.66 -1.83 -42.19
C LEU A 394 -0.73 -3.04 -42.19
N ASP A 395 -0.02 -3.30 -41.11
CA ASP A 395 0.85 -4.46 -40.96
C ASP A 395 0.13 -5.67 -40.33
N TYR A 396 -1.21 -5.61 -40.20
CA TYR A 396 -2.00 -6.76 -39.75
C TYR A 396 -1.80 -7.97 -40.67
N PRO A 397 -1.62 -9.21 -40.16
CA PRO A 397 -1.74 -9.60 -38.76
C PRO A 397 -0.46 -9.52 -37.93
N THR A 398 0.67 -9.16 -38.52
CA THR A 398 1.97 -9.26 -37.84
C THR A 398 2.24 -8.14 -36.84
N TYR A 399 1.67 -6.96 -37.03
CA TYR A 399 1.89 -5.74 -36.20
C TYR A 399 3.38 -5.48 -35.87
N THR A 400 4.29 -5.86 -36.77
CA THR A 400 5.73 -5.91 -36.47
C THR A 400 6.27 -4.57 -35.95
N HIS A 401 6.07 -3.48 -36.69
CA HIS A 401 6.55 -2.16 -36.25
C HIS A 401 5.88 -1.66 -34.97
N GLN A 402 4.62 -1.96 -34.78
CA GLN A 402 3.88 -1.64 -33.57
C GLN A 402 4.49 -2.32 -32.36
N VAL A 403 4.73 -3.62 -32.46
CA VAL A 403 5.33 -4.47 -31.43
C VAL A 403 6.75 -4.00 -31.12
N GLU A 404 7.56 -3.73 -32.14
CA GLU A 404 8.94 -3.24 -32.02
C GLU A 404 8.98 -1.90 -31.27
N THR A 405 8.12 -0.95 -31.64
CA THR A 405 8.06 0.38 -30.99
C THR A 405 7.59 0.26 -29.55
N ALA A 406 6.54 -0.53 -29.28
CA ALA A 406 6.05 -0.75 -27.92
C ALA A 406 7.11 -1.43 -27.03
N ARG A 407 7.81 -2.43 -27.58
CA ARG A 407 8.91 -3.09 -26.89
C ARG A 407 10.06 -2.13 -26.59
N PHE A 408 10.47 -1.33 -27.55
CA PHE A 408 11.51 -0.30 -27.37
C PHE A 408 11.13 0.68 -26.26
N LEU A 409 9.88 1.16 -26.26
CA LEU A 409 9.41 2.04 -25.19
C LEU A 409 9.49 1.33 -23.84
N ALA A 410 9.01 0.09 -23.74
CA ALA A 410 9.01 -0.66 -22.49
C ALA A 410 10.42 -1.01 -21.98
N GLU A 411 11.34 -1.41 -22.86
CA GLU A 411 12.67 -1.93 -22.49
C GLU A 411 13.72 -0.83 -22.38
N GLU A 412 13.75 0.10 -23.35
CA GLU A 412 14.81 1.10 -23.47
C GLU A 412 14.43 2.44 -22.80
N ILE A 413 13.22 2.92 -23.03
CA ILE A 413 12.79 4.20 -22.47
C ILE A 413 12.37 4.05 -21.01
N TYR A 414 11.47 3.11 -20.71
CA TYR A 414 11.01 2.85 -19.34
C TYR A 414 11.89 1.85 -18.59
N GLY A 415 12.88 1.24 -19.23
CA GLY A 415 13.63 0.10 -18.72
C GLY A 415 14.28 0.34 -17.36
N GLU A 416 14.16 -0.68 -16.47
CA GLU A 416 14.85 -0.68 -15.17
C GLU A 416 16.36 -0.99 -15.29
N LYS A 417 16.74 -1.68 -16.37
CA LYS A 417 18.14 -2.08 -16.65
C LYS A 417 18.83 -1.18 -17.66
N ALA A 418 18.09 -0.31 -18.34
CA ALA A 418 18.65 0.66 -19.27
C ALA A 418 19.40 1.76 -18.50
N GLU A 419 20.58 2.13 -18.94
CA GLU A 419 21.45 3.11 -18.26
C GLU A 419 20.76 4.46 -18.05
N ASP A 420 19.95 4.89 -19.04
CA ASP A 420 19.15 6.11 -19.05
C ASP A 420 17.64 5.83 -19.05
N GLY A 421 17.20 4.73 -18.44
CA GLY A 421 15.78 4.38 -18.37
C GLY A 421 15.04 5.16 -17.30
N LEU A 422 13.81 5.59 -17.57
CA LEU A 422 13.00 6.37 -16.62
C LEU A 422 12.81 5.66 -15.28
N ILE A 423 12.56 4.34 -15.30
CA ILE A 423 12.43 3.54 -14.09
C ILE A 423 13.77 3.43 -13.34
N ALA A 424 14.89 3.27 -14.07
CA ALA A 424 16.22 3.23 -13.45
C ALA A 424 16.54 4.54 -12.70
N GLU A 425 16.23 5.69 -13.30
CA GLU A 425 16.37 7.00 -12.66
C GLU A 425 15.45 7.17 -11.45
N ALA A 426 14.18 6.71 -11.56
CA ALA A 426 13.23 6.75 -10.45
C ALA A 426 13.65 5.84 -9.28
N VAL A 427 14.18 4.64 -9.56
CA VAL A 427 14.76 3.74 -8.56
C VAL A 427 15.95 4.41 -7.85
N LYS A 428 16.84 5.06 -8.60
CA LYS A 428 17.95 5.82 -8.02
C LYS A 428 17.45 6.97 -7.14
N SER A 429 16.47 7.73 -7.60
CA SER A 429 15.85 8.81 -6.82
C SER A 429 15.24 8.29 -5.51
N LEU A 430 14.64 7.09 -5.54
CA LEU A 430 14.11 6.42 -4.35
C LEU A 430 15.21 5.99 -3.38
N GLN A 431 16.33 5.48 -3.90
CA GLN A 431 17.49 5.08 -3.09
C GLN A 431 18.18 6.30 -2.44
N ASP A 432 18.27 7.42 -3.16
CA ASP A 432 18.89 8.67 -2.70
C ASP A 432 18.00 9.46 -1.72
N ALA A 433 16.71 9.15 -1.65
CA ALA A 433 15.74 9.83 -0.78
C ALA A 433 16.10 9.67 0.71
N LYS A 434 16.28 10.79 1.40
CA LYS A 434 16.71 10.84 2.81
C LYS A 434 15.57 11.00 3.79
N THR A 435 14.49 11.64 3.36
CA THR A 435 13.31 11.92 4.18
C THR A 435 12.13 11.08 3.73
N TYR A 436 11.16 10.84 4.63
CA TYR A 436 9.96 10.08 4.29
C TYR A 436 9.08 10.74 3.22
N PRO A 437 8.87 12.06 3.21
CA PRO A 437 8.17 12.73 2.12
C PRO A 437 8.86 12.56 0.76
N GLU A 438 10.20 12.60 0.72
CA GLU A 438 10.97 12.34 -0.50
C GLU A 438 10.81 10.88 -0.96
N MET A 439 10.97 9.90 -0.05
CA MET A 439 10.78 8.48 -0.35
C MET A 439 9.36 8.21 -0.89
N ARG A 440 8.35 8.84 -0.32
CA ARG A 440 6.96 8.66 -0.76
C ARG A 440 6.74 9.21 -2.16
N ARG A 441 7.23 10.43 -2.45
CA ARG A 441 7.14 11.03 -3.79
C ARG A 441 7.87 10.21 -4.83
N ALA A 442 9.12 9.83 -4.53
CA ALA A 442 9.92 8.98 -5.41
C ALA A 442 9.27 7.62 -5.66
N ARG A 443 8.66 7.00 -4.62
CA ARG A 443 7.93 5.75 -4.75
C ARG A 443 6.70 5.89 -5.63
N ARG A 444 5.88 6.92 -5.40
CA ARG A 444 4.69 7.17 -6.23
C ARG A 444 5.07 7.37 -7.70
N HIS A 445 6.09 8.17 -7.97
CA HIS A 445 6.59 8.37 -9.33
C HIS A 445 7.08 7.06 -9.98
N LEU A 446 7.78 6.22 -9.23
CA LEU A 446 8.20 4.90 -9.69
C LEU A 446 7.00 4.00 -10.03
N ASP A 447 5.96 4.01 -9.20
CA ASP A 447 4.74 3.22 -9.39
C ASP A 447 3.95 3.70 -10.63
N GLU A 448 3.89 5.01 -10.88
CA GLU A 448 3.32 5.62 -12.09
C GLU A 448 4.09 5.16 -13.34
N LEU A 449 5.42 5.25 -13.35
CA LEU A 449 6.24 4.81 -14.48
C LEU A 449 6.13 3.30 -14.77
N ARG A 450 6.04 2.47 -13.73
CA ARG A 450 5.82 1.02 -13.88
C ARG A 450 4.44 0.70 -14.46
N THR A 451 3.43 1.48 -14.11
CA THR A 451 2.09 1.36 -14.70
C THR A 451 2.09 1.77 -16.17
N GLU A 452 2.80 2.83 -16.51
CA GLU A 452 2.98 3.25 -17.92
C GLU A 452 3.78 2.21 -18.73
N GLN A 453 4.84 1.67 -18.17
CA GLN A 453 5.60 0.57 -18.79
C GLN A 453 4.72 -0.65 -19.06
N LEU A 454 3.83 -1.00 -18.11
CA LEU A 454 2.89 -2.11 -18.28
C LEU A 454 2.01 -1.92 -19.51
N PHE A 455 1.53 -0.71 -19.77
CA PHE A 455 0.76 -0.40 -20.97
C PHE A 455 1.51 -0.79 -22.24
N TYR A 456 2.80 -0.43 -22.33
CA TYR A 456 3.62 -0.78 -23.52
C TYR A 456 3.93 -2.28 -23.61
N TRP A 457 4.08 -2.97 -22.49
CA TRP A 457 4.17 -4.43 -22.50
C TRP A 457 2.90 -5.09 -23.00
N LEU A 458 1.73 -4.60 -22.60
CA LEU A 458 0.43 -5.09 -23.09
C LEU A 458 0.30 -4.83 -24.61
N GLU A 459 0.80 -3.73 -25.12
CA GLU A 459 0.83 -3.46 -26.56
C GLU A 459 1.84 -4.32 -27.32
N ALA A 460 3.00 -4.59 -26.76
CA ALA A 460 4.04 -5.40 -27.38
C ALA A 460 3.63 -6.86 -27.47
N ASP A 461 3.20 -7.44 -26.37
CA ASP A 461 2.67 -8.80 -26.25
C ASP A 461 1.60 -8.84 -25.17
N PRO A 462 0.30 -8.88 -25.53
CA PRO A 462 -0.78 -8.81 -24.56
C PRO A 462 -0.74 -9.92 -23.52
N LEU A 463 -0.30 -11.14 -23.87
CA LEU A 463 -0.21 -12.25 -22.93
C LEU A 463 0.94 -12.06 -21.93
N ASP A 464 2.14 -11.71 -22.41
CA ASP A 464 3.29 -11.39 -21.53
C ASP A 464 2.99 -10.14 -20.69
N GLY A 465 2.39 -9.11 -21.27
CA GLY A 465 1.94 -7.92 -20.56
C GLY A 465 0.94 -8.25 -19.44
N TYR A 466 -0.02 -9.14 -19.71
CA TYR A 466 -0.96 -9.59 -18.69
C TYR A 466 -0.28 -10.42 -17.58
N GLN A 467 0.70 -11.25 -17.92
CA GLN A 467 1.50 -11.95 -16.90
C GLN A 467 2.29 -10.98 -16.03
N ARG A 468 2.86 -9.92 -16.61
CA ARG A 468 3.54 -8.83 -15.87
C ARG A 468 2.57 -8.08 -14.97
N TYR A 469 1.38 -7.74 -15.46
CA TYR A 469 0.29 -7.18 -14.65
C TYR A 469 0.03 -8.02 -13.41
N ARG A 470 -0.18 -9.31 -13.56
CA ARG A 470 -0.45 -10.25 -12.45
C ARG A 470 0.68 -10.21 -11.37
N ARG A 471 1.94 -10.10 -11.80
CA ARG A 471 3.09 -10.00 -10.89
C ARG A 471 3.11 -8.68 -10.14
N LEU A 472 2.98 -7.57 -10.87
CA LEU A 472 2.96 -6.23 -10.30
C LEU A 472 1.78 -6.03 -9.35
N ASP A 473 0.61 -6.54 -9.71
CA ASP A 473 -0.62 -6.47 -8.92
C ASP A 473 -0.48 -7.25 -7.59
N ILE A 474 0.02 -8.49 -7.64
CA ILE A 474 0.34 -9.27 -6.43
C ILE A 474 1.38 -8.54 -5.57
N GLN A 475 2.37 -7.90 -6.18
CA GLN A 475 3.37 -7.10 -5.47
C GLN A 475 2.74 -5.88 -4.79
N ALA A 476 1.90 -5.12 -5.50
CA ALA A 476 1.19 -3.96 -4.97
C ALA A 476 0.29 -4.35 -3.78
N ILE A 477 -0.53 -5.41 -3.93
CA ILE A 477 -1.39 -5.93 -2.87
C ILE A 477 -0.55 -6.40 -1.66
N SER A 478 0.54 -7.11 -1.88
CA SER A 478 1.40 -7.64 -0.80
C SER A 478 2.13 -6.53 -0.03
N GLN A 479 2.47 -5.43 -0.70
CA GLN A 479 3.05 -4.22 -0.11
C GLN A 479 2.00 -3.29 0.46
N ARG A 480 0.71 -3.60 0.26
CA ARG A 480 -0.43 -2.74 0.66
C ARG A 480 -0.37 -1.36 0.04
N ASN A 481 0.14 -1.30 -1.17
CA ASN A 481 0.16 -0.09 -1.99
C ASN A 481 -1.09 -0.07 -2.89
N HIS A 482 -2.20 0.39 -2.32
CA HIS A 482 -3.51 0.32 -2.95
C HIS A 482 -3.66 1.30 -4.11
N GLU A 483 -3.04 2.45 -3.99
CA GLU A 483 -3.01 3.45 -5.06
C GLU A 483 -2.36 2.85 -6.32
N TRP A 484 -1.28 2.10 -6.14
CA TRP A 484 -0.64 1.41 -7.26
C TRP A 484 -1.44 0.20 -7.77
N ASP A 485 -2.03 -0.59 -6.87
CA ASP A 485 -2.94 -1.69 -7.22
C ASP A 485 -4.10 -1.19 -8.10
N ASP A 486 -4.74 -0.08 -7.73
CA ASP A 486 -5.82 0.52 -8.50
C ASP A 486 -5.33 1.04 -9.86
N MET A 487 -4.19 1.71 -9.93
CA MET A 487 -3.60 2.18 -11.21
C MET A 487 -3.34 1.01 -12.17
N LEU A 488 -2.72 -0.07 -11.69
CA LEU A 488 -2.44 -1.27 -12.50
C LEU A 488 -3.71 -1.92 -13.02
N ARG A 489 -4.72 -2.05 -12.15
CA ARG A 489 -6.03 -2.62 -12.49
C ARG A 489 -6.73 -1.77 -13.54
N ILE A 490 -6.83 -0.48 -13.34
CA ILE A 490 -7.48 0.47 -14.25
C ILE A 490 -6.78 0.46 -15.62
N GLU A 491 -5.45 0.49 -15.64
CA GLU A 491 -4.69 0.50 -16.90
C GLU A 491 -4.90 -0.79 -17.70
N THR A 492 -4.88 -1.94 -17.02
CA THR A 492 -5.13 -3.23 -17.66
C THR A 492 -6.55 -3.33 -18.21
N GLN A 493 -7.56 -2.89 -17.45
CA GLN A 493 -8.95 -2.87 -17.91
C GLN A 493 -9.13 -1.94 -19.11
N ARG A 494 -8.53 -0.76 -19.04
CA ARG A 494 -8.53 0.21 -20.15
C ARG A 494 -7.94 -0.39 -21.40
N PHE A 495 -6.79 -1.09 -21.30
CA PHE A 495 -6.20 -1.80 -22.45
C PHE A 495 -7.16 -2.81 -23.05
N LEU A 496 -7.80 -3.65 -22.25
CA LEU A 496 -8.74 -4.67 -22.72
C LEU A 496 -9.94 -4.07 -23.47
N HIS A 497 -10.40 -2.90 -23.05
CA HIS A 497 -11.51 -2.20 -23.70
C HIS A 497 -11.10 -1.43 -24.96
N THR A 498 -9.95 -0.75 -24.92
CA THR A 498 -9.49 0.12 -26.01
C THR A 498 -8.84 -0.69 -27.13
N PHE A 499 -8.06 -1.73 -26.77
CA PHE A 499 -7.28 -2.54 -27.71
C PHE A 499 -7.83 -3.99 -27.77
N THR A 500 -9.15 -4.13 -27.82
CA THR A 500 -9.84 -5.43 -27.81
C THR A 500 -9.29 -6.39 -28.88
N ASP A 501 -9.05 -5.93 -30.09
CA ASP A 501 -8.55 -6.79 -31.19
C ASP A 501 -7.14 -7.31 -30.87
N ARG A 502 -6.25 -6.47 -30.31
CA ARG A 502 -4.93 -6.91 -29.84
C ARG A 502 -5.04 -7.92 -28.69
N ALA A 503 -5.97 -7.68 -27.77
CA ALA A 503 -6.22 -8.59 -26.65
C ALA A 503 -6.82 -9.95 -27.13
N ILE A 504 -7.59 -9.96 -28.22
CA ILE A 504 -8.06 -11.20 -28.89
C ILE A 504 -6.88 -11.95 -29.51
N ASP A 505 -6.03 -11.27 -30.26
CA ASP A 505 -4.85 -11.87 -30.89
C ASP A 505 -3.88 -12.45 -29.84
N GLY A 506 -3.76 -11.81 -28.69
CA GLY A 506 -2.98 -12.29 -27.53
C GLY A 506 -3.69 -13.34 -26.68
N GLY A 507 -4.93 -13.72 -26.98
CA GLY A 507 -5.66 -14.78 -26.30
C GLY A 507 -6.17 -14.43 -24.90
N ILE A 508 -6.09 -13.15 -24.47
CA ILE A 508 -6.63 -12.68 -23.17
C ILE A 508 -8.12 -12.31 -23.28
N ILE A 509 -8.63 -12.16 -24.50
CA ILE A 509 -10.04 -12.05 -24.85
C ILE A 509 -10.36 -13.16 -25.85
N GLN A 510 -11.47 -13.87 -25.66
CA GLN A 510 -11.91 -14.96 -26.55
C GLN A 510 -12.64 -14.47 -27.81
N GLY A 511 -13.12 -13.24 -27.82
CA GLY A 511 -13.90 -12.66 -28.90
C GLY A 511 -14.83 -11.56 -28.40
N ARG A 512 -15.92 -11.33 -29.16
CA ARG A 512 -16.96 -10.36 -28.80
C ARG A 512 -18.32 -11.07 -28.70
N ASP A 513 -19.13 -10.66 -27.75
CA ASP A 513 -20.52 -11.15 -27.62
C ASP A 513 -21.43 -10.55 -28.71
N ASP A 514 -22.71 -10.99 -28.77
CA ASP A 514 -23.72 -10.52 -29.70
C ASP A 514 -23.98 -8.99 -29.64
N LYS A 515 -23.54 -8.35 -28.56
CA LYS A 515 -23.60 -6.88 -28.35
C LYS A 515 -22.28 -6.18 -28.64
N GLY A 516 -21.28 -6.89 -29.20
CA GLY A 516 -19.95 -6.38 -29.51
C GLY A 516 -19.04 -6.15 -28.28
N ARG A 517 -19.41 -6.64 -27.08
CA ARG A 517 -18.60 -6.49 -25.88
C ARG A 517 -17.50 -7.56 -25.80
N PRO A 518 -16.31 -7.23 -25.27
CA PRO A 518 -15.23 -8.20 -25.13
C PRO A 518 -15.64 -9.38 -24.22
N MET A 519 -15.45 -10.60 -24.69
CA MET A 519 -15.57 -11.81 -23.88
C MET A 519 -14.20 -12.18 -23.32
N ILE A 520 -14.03 -11.94 -22.04
CA ILE A 520 -12.77 -12.19 -21.34
C ILE A 520 -12.48 -13.70 -21.27
N ALA A 521 -11.23 -14.09 -21.48
CA ALA A 521 -10.81 -15.49 -21.39
C ALA A 521 -11.01 -16.06 -19.98
N ASP A 522 -11.36 -17.34 -19.88
CA ASP A 522 -11.68 -17.98 -18.60
C ASP A 522 -10.54 -17.89 -17.59
N PHE A 523 -9.28 -18.07 -18.03
CA PHE A 523 -8.15 -17.97 -17.13
C PHE A 523 -7.96 -16.55 -16.57
N VAL A 524 -8.27 -15.51 -17.35
CA VAL A 524 -8.24 -14.10 -16.89
C VAL A 524 -9.32 -13.86 -15.84
N ASN A 525 -10.53 -14.39 -16.04
CA ASN A 525 -11.60 -14.28 -15.04
C ASN A 525 -11.26 -15.04 -13.75
N GLN A 526 -10.64 -16.21 -13.86
CA GLN A 526 -10.16 -16.97 -12.69
C GLN A 526 -9.09 -16.19 -11.92
N ASP A 527 -8.15 -15.55 -12.62
CA ASP A 527 -7.14 -14.70 -11.99
C ASP A 527 -7.74 -13.49 -11.28
N ARG A 528 -8.70 -12.82 -11.92
CA ARG A 528 -9.42 -11.70 -11.32
C ARG A 528 -10.11 -12.08 -10.02
N ARG A 529 -10.79 -13.24 -9.98
CA ARG A 529 -11.40 -13.77 -8.74
C ARG A 529 -10.37 -13.97 -7.64
N ALA A 530 -9.23 -14.60 -7.96
CA ALA A 530 -8.15 -14.79 -7.01
C ALA A 530 -7.53 -13.46 -6.53
N LEU A 531 -7.33 -12.48 -7.43
CA LEU A 531 -6.82 -11.15 -7.08
C LEU A 531 -7.79 -10.38 -6.19
N TRP A 532 -9.10 -10.43 -6.46
CA TRP A 532 -10.11 -9.82 -5.59
C TRP A 532 -10.16 -10.46 -4.20
N LEU A 533 -10.06 -11.79 -4.10
CA LEU A 533 -9.92 -12.45 -2.80
C LEU A 533 -8.68 -12.00 -2.06
N TYR A 534 -7.55 -11.84 -2.78
CA TYR A 534 -6.31 -11.38 -2.18
C TYR A 534 -6.42 -9.93 -1.69
N ARG A 535 -7.12 -9.05 -2.44
CA ARG A 535 -7.44 -7.67 -2.01
C ARG A 535 -8.28 -7.67 -0.73
N PHE A 536 -9.38 -8.43 -0.67
CA PHE A 536 -10.18 -8.53 0.56
C PHE A 536 -9.37 -9.04 1.74
N PHE A 537 -8.53 -10.04 1.53
CA PHE A 537 -7.62 -10.53 2.55
C PHE A 537 -6.64 -9.45 3.02
N ALA A 538 -6.03 -8.72 2.09
CA ALA A 538 -5.09 -7.64 2.38
C ALA A 538 -5.75 -6.45 3.09
N ARG A 539 -7.02 -6.18 2.78
CA ARG A 539 -7.86 -5.16 3.44
C ARG A 539 -8.34 -5.57 4.83
N GLY A 540 -8.07 -6.82 5.24
CA GLY A 540 -8.52 -7.34 6.53
C GLY A 540 -9.99 -7.78 6.57
N GLU A 541 -10.67 -7.87 5.42
CA GLU A 541 -12.04 -8.40 5.28
C GLU A 541 -12.04 -9.93 5.34
N ILE A 542 -11.55 -10.49 6.47
CA ILE A 542 -11.18 -11.91 6.57
C ILE A 542 -12.39 -12.85 6.42
N GLU A 543 -13.50 -12.53 7.10
CA GLU A 543 -14.73 -13.36 7.04
C GLU A 543 -15.34 -13.34 5.64
N LYS A 544 -15.35 -12.18 4.98
CA LYS A 544 -15.78 -12.04 3.59
C LYS A 544 -14.88 -12.86 2.67
N THR A 545 -13.56 -12.80 2.86
CA THR A 545 -12.60 -13.61 2.09
C THR A 545 -12.92 -15.10 2.19
N LEU A 546 -13.17 -15.63 3.40
CA LEU A 546 -13.52 -17.05 3.59
C LEU A 546 -14.83 -17.43 2.89
N ARG A 547 -15.88 -16.64 3.12
CA ARG A 547 -17.20 -16.90 2.51
C ARG A 547 -17.14 -16.91 0.98
N ILE A 548 -16.43 -15.95 0.39
CA ILE A 548 -16.30 -15.86 -1.07
C ILE A 548 -15.41 -16.99 -1.60
N ALA A 549 -14.27 -17.31 -0.94
CA ALA A 549 -13.41 -18.42 -1.34
C ALA A 549 -14.20 -19.74 -1.40
N GLU A 550 -15.00 -20.05 -0.37
CA GLU A 550 -15.86 -21.22 -0.33
C GLU A 550 -16.93 -21.23 -1.45
N LYS A 551 -17.53 -20.06 -1.71
CA LYS A 551 -18.50 -19.89 -2.79
C LYS A 551 -17.86 -20.18 -4.16
N ILE A 552 -16.70 -19.60 -4.45
CA ILE A 552 -16.00 -19.76 -5.72
C ILE A 552 -15.57 -21.22 -5.92
N LEU A 553 -14.96 -21.87 -4.91
CA LEU A 553 -14.57 -23.28 -4.98
C LEU A 553 -15.75 -24.23 -5.21
N ARG A 554 -16.94 -23.86 -4.73
CA ARG A 554 -18.19 -24.62 -4.91
C ARG A 554 -18.77 -24.42 -6.30
N LEU A 555 -18.77 -23.20 -6.83
CA LEU A 555 -19.34 -22.86 -8.14
C LEU A 555 -18.45 -23.34 -9.30
N HIS A 556 -17.14 -23.38 -9.10
CA HIS A 556 -16.16 -23.75 -10.12
C HIS A 556 -15.31 -24.98 -9.72
N PRO A 557 -15.95 -26.16 -9.51
CA PRO A 557 -15.21 -27.35 -9.06
C PRO A 557 -14.23 -27.90 -10.11
N LYS A 558 -14.42 -27.56 -11.39
CA LYS A 558 -13.60 -27.98 -12.54
C LYS A 558 -12.65 -26.90 -13.04
N GLY A 559 -12.38 -25.84 -12.29
CA GLY A 559 -11.39 -24.82 -12.63
C GLY A 559 -9.98 -25.39 -12.71
N GLY A 560 -9.08 -24.74 -13.47
CA GLY A 560 -7.69 -25.15 -13.62
C GLY A 560 -7.02 -25.37 -12.26
N GLU A 561 -6.22 -26.43 -12.12
CA GLU A 561 -5.68 -26.88 -10.84
C GLU A 561 -4.85 -25.79 -10.13
N LEU A 562 -4.06 -25.00 -10.87
CA LEU A 562 -3.30 -23.86 -10.30
C LEU A 562 -4.21 -22.81 -9.69
N TRP A 563 -5.32 -22.49 -10.36
CA TRP A 563 -6.30 -21.54 -9.85
C TRP A 563 -6.90 -22.02 -8.51
N LYS A 564 -7.24 -23.30 -8.42
CA LYS A 564 -7.75 -23.93 -7.18
C LYS A 564 -6.71 -23.81 -6.05
N ALA A 565 -5.45 -24.11 -6.34
CA ALA A 565 -4.37 -23.99 -5.38
C ALA A 565 -4.24 -22.55 -4.85
N ARG A 566 -4.35 -21.53 -5.71
CA ARG A 566 -4.33 -20.10 -5.32
C ARG A 566 -5.48 -19.75 -4.36
N ILE A 567 -6.69 -20.17 -4.68
CA ILE A 567 -7.85 -19.91 -3.79
C ILE A 567 -7.67 -20.60 -2.44
N LEU A 568 -7.17 -21.85 -2.41
CA LEU A 568 -6.90 -22.59 -1.18
C LEU A 568 -5.82 -21.90 -0.33
N VAL A 569 -4.78 -21.33 -0.94
CA VAL A 569 -3.76 -20.55 -0.19
C VAL A 569 -4.38 -19.32 0.46
N ILE A 570 -5.20 -18.57 -0.26
CA ILE A 570 -5.86 -17.37 0.29
C ILE A 570 -6.85 -17.76 1.39
N GLN A 571 -7.62 -18.85 1.20
CA GLN A 571 -8.50 -19.41 2.21
C GLN A 571 -7.73 -19.83 3.47
N GLY A 572 -6.63 -20.56 3.31
CA GLY A 572 -5.76 -20.98 4.42
C GLY A 572 -5.12 -19.79 5.14
N ALA A 573 -4.73 -18.74 4.38
CA ALA A 573 -4.23 -17.50 4.94
C ALA A 573 -5.30 -16.77 5.80
N ALA A 574 -6.54 -16.72 5.33
CA ALA A 574 -7.66 -16.14 6.06
C ALA A 574 -8.02 -16.98 7.32
N GLN A 575 -8.03 -18.30 7.19
CA GLN A 575 -8.20 -19.22 8.31
C GLN A 575 -7.11 -19.01 9.39
N GLN A 576 -5.86 -18.83 8.97
CA GLN A 576 -4.73 -18.56 9.87
C GLN A 576 -4.95 -17.26 10.66
N ARG A 577 -5.57 -16.24 10.06
CA ARG A 577 -5.90 -14.98 10.76
C ARG A 577 -6.95 -15.15 11.86
N LEU A 578 -7.87 -16.09 11.69
CA LEU A 578 -8.93 -16.42 12.64
C LEU A 578 -8.51 -17.55 13.63
N ASP A 579 -7.25 -17.99 13.58
CA ASP A 579 -6.76 -19.12 14.36
C ASP A 579 -7.63 -20.39 14.15
N ASN A 580 -8.10 -20.64 12.90
CA ASN A 580 -8.94 -21.78 12.55
C ASN A 580 -8.14 -23.10 12.53
N PRO A 581 -8.61 -24.19 13.14
CA PRO A 581 -7.90 -25.47 13.19
C PRO A 581 -7.67 -26.11 11.80
N ASN A 582 -8.50 -25.80 10.80
CA ASN A 582 -8.39 -26.35 9.46
C ASN A 582 -7.28 -25.69 8.60
N THR A 583 -6.60 -24.66 9.12
CA THR A 583 -5.57 -23.91 8.37
C THR A 583 -4.48 -24.81 7.77
N GLU A 584 -3.92 -25.70 8.56
CA GLU A 584 -2.84 -26.58 8.12
C GLU A 584 -3.33 -27.54 7.03
N ILE A 585 -4.52 -28.08 7.19
CA ILE A 585 -5.17 -28.99 6.21
C ILE A 585 -5.36 -28.28 4.88
N THR A 586 -5.98 -27.10 4.88
CA THR A 586 -6.26 -26.32 3.66
C THR A 586 -4.97 -25.93 2.93
N LEU A 587 -3.93 -25.50 3.65
CA LEU A 587 -2.65 -25.14 3.03
C LEU A 587 -1.90 -26.36 2.48
N LYS A 588 -1.97 -27.52 3.14
CA LYS A 588 -1.39 -28.77 2.62
C LYS A 588 -2.15 -29.25 1.38
N GLN A 589 -3.48 -29.18 1.35
CA GLN A 589 -4.26 -29.47 0.15
C GLN A 589 -3.84 -28.60 -1.04
N SER A 590 -3.53 -27.32 -0.82
CA SER A 590 -2.97 -26.48 -1.89
C SER A 590 -1.64 -27.00 -2.40
N LEU A 591 -0.74 -27.44 -1.50
CA LEU A 591 0.57 -28.02 -1.90
C LEU A 591 0.40 -29.34 -2.66
N GLU A 592 -0.53 -30.20 -2.25
CA GLU A 592 -0.85 -31.46 -2.96
C GLU A 592 -1.34 -31.19 -4.40
N VAL A 593 -2.21 -30.17 -4.59
CA VAL A 593 -2.64 -29.74 -5.92
C VAL A 593 -1.43 -29.25 -6.75
N ILE A 594 -0.52 -28.47 -6.16
CA ILE A 594 0.69 -27.96 -6.83
C ILE A 594 1.62 -29.11 -7.23
N GLU A 595 1.83 -30.10 -6.36
CA GLU A 595 2.66 -31.28 -6.63
C GLU A 595 2.07 -32.12 -7.77
N GLY A 596 0.74 -32.25 -7.83
CA GLY A 596 0.04 -32.90 -8.94
C GLY A 596 0.30 -32.23 -10.29
N ILE A 597 0.35 -30.87 -10.32
CA ILE A 597 0.63 -30.10 -11.53
C ILE A 597 2.10 -30.27 -11.96
N GLN A 598 3.04 -30.25 -11.02
CA GLN A 598 4.48 -30.37 -11.31
C GLN A 598 4.88 -31.73 -11.88
N GLY A 599 4.10 -32.77 -11.63
CA GLY A 599 4.27 -34.11 -12.20
C GLY A 599 3.82 -34.27 -13.66
N GLY A 600 3.18 -33.22 -14.24
CA GLY A 600 2.72 -33.17 -15.63
C GLY A 600 3.64 -32.39 -16.57
N GLU A 601 3.32 -32.37 -17.89
CA GLU A 601 4.11 -31.63 -18.89
C GLU A 601 4.27 -30.13 -18.59
N ALA A 602 5.32 -29.51 -19.13
CA ALA A 602 5.81 -28.15 -18.88
C ALA A 602 4.72 -27.11 -18.55
N VAL A 603 4.75 -26.60 -17.32
CA VAL A 603 3.78 -25.62 -16.82
C VAL A 603 4.04 -24.27 -17.47
N ALA A 604 3.15 -23.84 -18.35
CA ALA A 604 3.24 -22.53 -19.02
C ALA A 604 3.27 -21.33 -18.03
N ASP A 605 2.87 -21.54 -16.79
CA ASP A 605 2.77 -20.49 -15.76
C ASP A 605 3.59 -20.85 -14.49
N LEU A 606 4.85 -21.20 -14.72
CA LEU A 606 5.77 -21.66 -13.67
C LEU A 606 5.94 -20.63 -12.53
N TRP A 607 6.00 -19.33 -12.85
CA TRP A 607 6.15 -18.28 -11.86
C TRP A 607 4.99 -18.28 -10.86
N HIS A 608 3.74 -18.33 -11.36
CA HIS A 608 2.55 -18.32 -10.49
C HIS A 608 2.42 -19.59 -9.65
N LEU A 609 2.81 -20.72 -10.21
CA LEU A 609 2.87 -21.98 -9.47
C LEU A 609 3.85 -21.88 -8.30
N GLN A 610 5.07 -21.43 -8.56
CA GLN A 610 6.10 -21.26 -7.54
C GLN A 610 5.74 -20.17 -6.53
N ASN A 611 5.16 -19.06 -6.98
CA ASN A 611 4.66 -18.01 -6.07
C ASN A 611 3.57 -18.56 -5.14
N THR A 612 2.63 -19.34 -5.66
CA THR A 612 1.57 -19.97 -4.86
C THR A 612 2.15 -20.96 -3.85
N GLN A 613 3.13 -21.78 -4.26
CA GLN A 613 3.84 -22.70 -3.39
C GLN A 613 4.61 -21.97 -2.27
N GLY A 614 5.32 -20.90 -2.61
CA GLY A 614 6.02 -20.05 -1.66
C GLY A 614 5.09 -19.42 -0.62
N LEU A 615 3.93 -18.92 -1.07
CA LEU A 615 2.89 -18.37 -0.17
C LEU A 615 2.30 -19.45 0.74
N ALA A 616 2.04 -20.67 0.25
CA ALA A 616 1.57 -21.78 1.09
C ALA A 616 2.56 -22.09 2.23
N TYR A 617 3.86 -22.18 1.93
CA TYR A 617 4.89 -22.36 2.96
C TYR A 617 5.00 -21.15 3.91
N LEU A 618 4.88 -19.93 3.41
CA LEU A 618 4.85 -18.73 4.26
C LEU A 618 3.72 -18.81 5.30
N TYR A 619 2.50 -19.14 4.87
CA TYR A 619 1.35 -19.21 5.79
C TYR A 619 1.39 -20.42 6.70
N LEU A 620 1.95 -21.57 6.28
CA LEU A 620 2.28 -22.69 7.17
C LEU A 620 3.27 -22.27 8.26
N GLY A 621 4.29 -21.51 7.92
CA GLY A 621 5.22 -20.92 8.89
C GLY A 621 4.55 -19.97 9.87
N LEU A 622 3.63 -19.13 9.39
CA LEU A 622 2.83 -18.24 10.24
C LEU A 622 1.84 -19.01 11.14
N HIS A 623 1.33 -20.15 10.69
CA HIS A 623 0.46 -21.02 11.49
C HIS A 623 1.25 -21.79 12.56
N ALA A 624 2.48 -22.23 12.25
CA ALA A 624 3.34 -23.02 13.13
C ALA A 624 3.96 -22.23 14.31
N LYS A 625 3.29 -21.16 14.80
CA LYS A 625 3.77 -20.24 15.87
C LYS A 625 4.20 -20.94 17.17
N TRP A 626 3.75 -22.16 17.39
CA TRP A 626 4.03 -22.90 18.62
C TRP A 626 5.28 -23.77 18.51
N SER A 627 5.75 -24.03 17.26
CA SER A 627 7.03 -24.65 16.98
C SER A 627 7.86 -23.74 16.09
N TRP A 628 8.57 -22.79 16.71
CA TRP A 628 9.38 -21.79 15.98
C TRP A 628 10.48 -22.41 15.13
N VAL A 629 10.93 -23.63 15.46
CA VAL A 629 11.86 -24.39 14.62
C VAL A 629 11.17 -24.80 13.32
N LYS A 630 9.98 -25.41 13.41
CA LYS A 630 9.17 -25.79 12.24
C LYS A 630 8.77 -24.56 11.40
N ALA A 631 8.46 -23.43 12.07
CA ALA A 631 8.19 -22.18 11.38
C ALA A 631 9.40 -21.69 10.57
N ASP A 632 10.62 -21.71 11.14
CA ASP A 632 11.85 -21.33 10.42
C ASP A 632 12.15 -22.25 9.22
N GLU A 633 11.85 -23.55 9.34
CA GLU A 633 11.97 -24.51 8.23
C GLU A 633 11.02 -24.16 7.06
N TYR A 634 9.75 -23.85 7.36
CA TYR A 634 8.79 -23.40 6.34
C TYR A 634 9.22 -22.07 5.70
N TYR A 635 9.72 -21.12 6.51
CA TYR A 635 10.23 -19.86 5.99
C TYR A 635 11.46 -20.05 5.09
N LYS A 636 12.36 -20.97 5.39
CA LYS A 636 13.49 -21.32 4.52
C LYS A 636 13.03 -21.89 3.18
N LYS A 637 12.04 -22.81 3.18
CA LYS A 637 11.45 -23.34 1.94
C LYS A 637 10.82 -22.23 1.10
N ALA A 638 10.01 -21.37 1.72
CA ALA A 638 9.40 -20.23 1.04
C ALA A 638 10.47 -19.26 0.49
N GLY A 639 11.50 -18.93 1.29
CA GLY A 639 12.59 -18.03 0.90
C GLY A 639 13.35 -18.56 -0.33
N SER A 640 13.73 -19.83 -0.34
CA SER A 640 14.41 -20.45 -1.48
C SER A 640 13.60 -20.41 -2.79
N ILE A 641 12.26 -20.52 -2.71
CA ILE A 641 11.38 -20.41 -3.87
C ILE A 641 11.36 -18.97 -4.38
N PHE A 642 11.18 -18.00 -3.49
CA PHE A 642 11.10 -16.59 -3.88
C PHE A 642 12.44 -16.01 -4.35
N GLU A 643 13.56 -16.48 -3.79
CA GLU A 643 14.91 -16.13 -4.28
C GLU A 643 15.15 -16.63 -5.72
N LYS A 644 14.77 -17.87 -6.04
CA LYS A 644 14.83 -18.40 -7.41
C LYS A 644 13.98 -17.58 -8.40
N ASN A 645 12.85 -17.06 -7.94
CA ASN A 645 11.94 -16.26 -8.74
C ASN A 645 12.34 -14.77 -8.78
N GLN A 646 13.42 -14.37 -8.10
CA GLN A 646 13.85 -12.98 -7.96
C GLN A 646 12.79 -12.05 -7.34
N GLU A 647 11.92 -12.61 -6.48
CA GLU A 647 10.83 -11.90 -5.80
C GLU A 647 11.33 -11.24 -4.50
N LEU A 648 12.15 -10.20 -4.63
CA LEU A 648 12.82 -9.53 -3.50
C LEU A 648 11.85 -9.05 -2.41
N ALA A 649 10.63 -8.63 -2.80
CA ALA A 649 9.60 -8.20 -1.84
C ALA A 649 9.15 -9.36 -0.93
N GLN A 650 8.96 -10.55 -1.49
CA GLN A 650 8.58 -11.74 -0.73
C GLN A 650 9.77 -12.26 0.10
N VAL A 651 10.98 -12.23 -0.45
CA VAL A 651 12.21 -12.56 0.30
C VAL A 651 12.35 -11.69 1.53
N ALA A 652 12.18 -10.37 1.39
CA ALA A 652 12.22 -9.43 2.51
C ALA A 652 11.11 -9.70 3.55
N ARG A 653 9.90 -10.08 3.10
CA ARG A 653 8.81 -10.51 3.98
C ARG A 653 9.16 -11.78 4.75
N ILE A 654 9.73 -12.77 4.08
CA ILE A 654 10.20 -14.01 4.70
C ILE A 654 11.29 -13.72 5.73
N ASN A 655 12.28 -12.90 5.39
CA ASN A 655 13.36 -12.54 6.30
C ASN A 655 12.83 -11.80 7.55
N THR A 656 11.82 -10.96 7.41
CA THR A 656 11.16 -10.32 8.56
C THR A 656 10.53 -11.36 9.50
N ASN A 657 9.76 -12.32 8.96
CA ASN A 657 9.11 -13.36 9.75
C ASN A 657 10.13 -14.35 10.35
N ARG A 658 11.16 -14.69 9.60
CA ARG A 658 12.26 -15.54 10.03
C ARG A 658 13.05 -14.89 11.16
N ALA A 659 13.36 -13.60 11.07
CA ALA A 659 13.99 -12.87 12.15
C ALA A 659 13.15 -12.92 13.43
N TYR A 660 11.82 -12.78 13.31
CA TYR A 660 10.93 -12.95 14.47
C TYR A 660 10.96 -14.38 15.03
N ALA A 661 10.94 -15.41 14.19
CA ALA A 661 11.06 -16.80 14.62
C ALA A 661 12.40 -17.07 15.33
N LEU A 662 13.50 -16.50 14.84
CA LEU A 662 14.82 -16.57 15.47
C LEU A 662 14.84 -15.86 16.84
N VAL A 663 14.14 -14.74 17.00
CA VAL A 663 13.95 -14.10 18.33
C VAL A 663 13.26 -15.06 19.29
N GLN A 664 12.21 -15.76 18.83
CA GLN A 664 11.50 -16.72 19.68
C GLN A 664 12.34 -17.98 19.99
N GLN A 665 13.25 -18.36 19.08
CA GLN A 665 14.25 -19.40 19.31
C GLN A 665 15.47 -18.92 20.14
N LYS A 666 15.47 -17.63 20.56
CA LYS A 666 16.56 -17.02 21.33
C LYS A 666 17.90 -16.87 20.59
N LYS A 667 17.90 -17.04 19.28
CA LYS A 667 19.05 -16.80 18.39
C LYS A 667 19.16 -15.31 18.04
N TYR A 668 19.34 -14.45 19.04
CA TYR A 668 19.17 -13.01 18.92
C TYR A 668 20.17 -12.34 17.97
N ALA A 669 21.43 -12.73 17.99
CA ALA A 669 22.46 -12.20 17.08
C ALA A 669 22.09 -12.46 15.60
N GLN A 670 21.67 -13.71 15.30
CA GLN A 670 21.20 -14.08 13.97
C GLN A 670 19.91 -13.32 13.60
N ALA A 671 18.99 -13.15 14.56
CA ALA A 671 17.76 -12.40 14.35
C ALA A 671 18.03 -10.93 13.97
N VAL A 672 19.01 -10.28 14.62
CA VAL A 672 19.41 -8.89 14.28
C VAL A 672 19.98 -8.82 12.87
N GLN A 673 20.82 -9.77 12.49
CA GLN A 673 21.40 -9.82 11.14
C GLN A 673 20.32 -9.97 10.08
N VAL A 674 19.45 -10.97 10.18
CA VAL A 674 18.36 -11.24 9.22
C VAL A 674 17.38 -10.07 9.17
N ALA A 675 17.06 -9.44 10.32
CA ALA A 675 16.21 -8.27 10.35
C ALA A 675 16.85 -7.07 9.64
N ARG A 676 18.17 -6.86 9.74
CA ARG A 676 18.88 -5.80 9.01
C ARG A 676 18.86 -6.03 7.49
N GLU A 677 19.05 -7.27 7.06
CA GLU A 677 18.92 -7.65 5.65
C GLU A 677 17.53 -7.32 5.13
N ALA A 678 16.47 -7.70 5.86
CA ALA A 678 15.08 -7.36 5.52
C ALA A 678 14.85 -5.83 5.47
N VAL A 679 15.42 -5.07 6.40
CA VAL A 679 15.33 -3.59 6.42
C VAL A 679 15.99 -2.99 5.18
N ASN A 680 17.15 -3.48 4.76
CA ASN A 680 17.85 -2.97 3.58
C ASN A 680 17.06 -3.31 2.30
N GLN A 681 16.63 -4.56 2.13
CA GLN A 681 15.82 -4.99 0.99
C GLN A 681 14.53 -4.17 0.87
N ARG A 682 13.81 -3.92 1.99
CA ARG A 682 12.59 -3.11 1.98
C ARG A 682 12.85 -1.64 1.62
N ARG A 683 14.00 -1.10 2.03
CA ARG A 683 14.40 0.26 1.66
C ARG A 683 14.67 0.38 0.17
N GLU A 684 15.42 -0.55 -0.41
CA GLU A 684 15.70 -0.61 -1.84
C GLU A 684 14.42 -0.73 -2.68
N LEU A 685 13.45 -1.49 -2.19
CA LEU A 685 12.15 -1.65 -2.84
C LEU A 685 11.20 -0.44 -2.63
N GLY A 686 11.52 0.50 -1.75
CA GLY A 686 10.60 1.57 -1.34
C GLY A 686 9.34 1.07 -0.64
N ASP A 687 9.34 -0.17 -0.12
CA ASP A 687 8.24 -0.76 0.62
C ASP A 687 8.23 -0.23 2.07
N LEU A 688 7.61 0.92 2.25
CA LEU A 688 7.62 1.64 3.53
C LEU A 688 6.86 0.89 4.64
N VAL A 689 5.77 0.19 4.31
CA VAL A 689 5.01 -0.62 5.27
C VAL A 689 5.83 -1.82 5.72
N GLY A 690 6.38 -2.57 4.79
CA GLY A 690 7.27 -3.68 5.12
C GLY A 690 8.53 -3.23 5.84
N LEU A 691 9.08 -2.07 5.49
CA LEU A 691 10.21 -1.46 6.20
C LEU A 691 9.87 -1.19 7.66
N ALA A 692 8.68 -0.63 7.95
CA ALA A 692 8.23 -0.41 9.31
C ALA A 692 8.12 -1.71 10.11
N LEU A 693 7.59 -2.78 9.50
CA LEU A 693 7.49 -4.09 10.12
C LEU A 693 8.86 -4.71 10.40
N SER A 694 9.78 -4.60 9.45
CA SER A 694 11.16 -5.11 9.61
C SER A 694 11.90 -4.36 10.71
N LEU A 695 11.76 -3.02 10.78
CA LEU A 695 12.29 -2.20 11.88
C LEU A 695 11.70 -2.57 13.24
N ASN A 696 10.40 -2.90 13.28
CA ASN A 696 9.75 -3.37 14.51
C ASN A 696 10.34 -4.70 14.98
N VAL A 697 10.54 -5.68 14.09
CA VAL A 697 11.17 -6.96 14.44
C VAL A 697 12.63 -6.76 14.84
N GLN A 698 13.39 -5.90 14.14
CA GLN A 698 14.74 -5.54 14.54
C GLN A 698 14.76 -4.93 15.95
N SER A 699 13.80 -4.07 16.28
CA SER A 699 13.70 -3.46 17.61
C SER A 699 13.50 -4.50 18.72
N ILE A 700 12.69 -5.54 18.45
CA ILE A 700 12.49 -6.65 19.38
C ILE A 700 13.79 -7.42 19.61
N ALA A 701 14.55 -7.70 18.53
CA ALA A 701 15.82 -8.39 18.64
C ALA A 701 16.88 -7.55 19.37
N GLU A 702 16.98 -6.25 19.08
CA GLU A 702 17.93 -5.32 19.73
C GLU A 702 17.68 -5.17 21.26
N VAL A 703 16.42 -5.19 21.69
CA VAL A 703 16.10 -5.23 23.14
C VAL A 703 16.69 -6.47 23.80
N LYS A 704 16.63 -7.61 23.11
CA LYS A 704 17.06 -8.91 23.67
C LYS A 704 18.58 -9.04 23.76
N ILE A 705 19.33 -8.33 22.92
CA ILE A 705 20.82 -8.26 23.02
C ILE A 705 21.29 -7.13 23.94
N GLY A 706 20.38 -6.44 24.64
CA GLY A 706 20.74 -5.43 25.64
C GLY A 706 20.83 -4.00 25.12
N SER A 707 20.24 -3.66 23.96
CA SER A 707 20.24 -2.32 23.37
C SER A 707 18.87 -1.64 23.39
N PRO A 708 18.22 -1.39 24.54
CA PRO A 708 16.84 -0.90 24.61
C PRO A 708 16.69 0.54 24.07
N ALA A 709 17.70 1.39 24.20
CA ALA A 709 17.67 2.76 23.68
C ALA A 709 17.58 2.75 22.13
N ARG A 710 18.41 1.93 21.47
CA ARG A 710 18.40 1.74 20.01
C ARG A 710 17.08 1.10 19.57
N ALA A 711 16.59 0.10 20.30
CA ALA A 711 15.31 -0.54 20.02
C ALA A 711 14.14 0.46 20.06
N LYS A 712 14.09 1.37 21.06
CA LYS A 712 13.12 2.44 21.17
C LYS A 712 13.14 3.38 19.95
N GLN A 713 14.35 3.77 19.50
CA GLN A 713 14.50 4.60 18.31
C GLN A 713 13.97 3.91 17.05
N LEU A 714 14.25 2.60 16.85
CA LEU A 714 13.78 1.81 15.73
C LEU A 714 12.24 1.68 15.74
N ALA A 715 11.64 1.40 16.89
CA ALA A 715 10.18 1.30 17.03
C ALA A 715 9.49 2.65 16.75
N LYS A 716 10.03 3.76 17.27
CA LYS A 716 9.51 5.10 16.93
C LYS A 716 9.69 5.46 15.46
N ARG A 717 10.78 5.01 14.82
CA ARG A 717 10.98 5.17 13.38
C ARG A 717 9.95 4.38 12.59
N ALA A 718 9.65 3.15 13.02
CA ALA A 718 8.63 2.30 12.39
C ALA A 718 7.24 2.95 12.46
N LEU A 719 6.85 3.52 13.61
CA LEU A 719 5.60 4.26 13.76
C LEU A 719 5.52 5.47 12.81
N ARG A 720 6.58 6.30 12.76
CA ARG A 720 6.62 7.44 11.83
C ARG A 720 6.48 7.03 10.37
N LEU A 721 7.07 5.89 9.99
CA LEU A 721 6.90 5.33 8.64
C LEU A 721 5.44 4.97 8.37
N LEU A 722 4.78 4.21 9.24
CA LEU A 722 3.36 3.87 9.05
C LEU A 722 2.48 5.12 9.01
N GLN A 723 2.77 6.11 9.84
CA GLN A 723 2.09 7.39 9.82
C GLN A 723 2.24 8.13 8.48
N SER A 724 3.43 8.06 7.85
CA SER A 724 3.67 8.72 6.55
C SER A 724 3.04 8.00 5.35
N VAL A 725 2.69 6.73 5.49
CA VAL A 725 2.24 5.86 4.38
C VAL A 725 0.75 5.55 4.45
N ARG A 726 0.05 6.00 5.47
CA ARG A 726 -1.34 5.63 5.71
C ARG A 726 -2.20 5.98 4.50
N SER A 727 -2.63 4.94 3.81
CA SER A 727 -3.75 4.97 2.89
C SER A 727 -5.01 4.55 3.63
N THR A 728 -6.10 5.09 3.23
CA THR A 728 -7.42 5.02 3.79
C THR A 728 -8.00 3.60 3.83
N GLY A 729 -8.79 3.34 4.86
CA GLY A 729 -9.70 2.22 4.89
C GLY A 729 -9.07 0.83 5.05
N TYR A 730 -7.82 0.76 5.53
CA TYR A 730 -7.16 -0.53 5.73
C TYR A 730 -7.03 -0.91 7.21
N PRO A 731 -7.90 -1.80 7.72
CA PRO A 731 -7.80 -2.34 9.08
C PRO A 731 -6.43 -2.95 9.40
N GLU A 732 -5.74 -3.43 8.38
CA GLU A 732 -4.41 -4.04 8.50
C GLU A 732 -3.31 -3.05 8.91
N MET A 733 -3.34 -1.80 8.42
CA MET A 733 -2.37 -0.78 8.87
C MET A 733 -2.61 -0.38 10.33
N THR A 734 -3.87 -0.34 10.75
CA THR A 734 -4.27 -0.15 12.15
C THR A 734 -3.72 -1.29 13.01
N ARG A 735 -3.78 -2.53 12.52
CA ARG A 735 -3.19 -3.70 13.18
C ARG A 735 -1.67 -3.55 13.32
N GLU A 736 -0.96 -3.23 12.23
CA GLU A 736 0.50 -3.08 12.25
C GLU A 736 0.93 -1.97 13.22
N THR A 737 0.22 -0.87 13.22
CA THR A 737 0.42 0.23 14.16
C THR A 737 0.23 -0.25 15.62
N ALA A 738 -0.83 -1.01 15.90
CA ALA A 738 -1.08 -1.60 17.21
C ALA A 738 0.06 -2.53 17.65
N LEU A 739 0.57 -3.38 16.75
CA LEU A 739 1.69 -4.28 17.04
C LEU A 739 2.96 -3.52 17.45
N ILE A 740 3.26 -2.43 16.76
CA ILE A 740 4.44 -1.60 17.08
C ILE A 740 4.25 -0.90 18.42
N TYR A 741 3.07 -0.38 18.72
CA TYR A 741 2.77 0.22 20.03
C TYR A 741 2.87 -0.80 21.17
N VAL A 742 2.37 -2.03 21.00
CA VAL A 742 2.53 -3.12 21.97
C VAL A 742 4.02 -3.40 22.23
N ASN A 743 4.84 -3.40 21.19
CA ASN A 743 6.28 -3.63 21.34
C ASN A 743 6.99 -2.42 21.94
N LEU A 744 6.65 -1.19 21.54
CA LEU A 744 7.23 0.03 22.10
C LEU A 744 7.00 0.13 23.62
N GLY A 745 5.77 -0.12 24.08
CA GLY A 745 5.46 -0.15 25.51
C GLY A 745 6.31 -1.18 26.26
N ASN A 746 6.52 -2.38 25.68
CA ASN A 746 7.38 -3.40 26.28
C ASN A 746 8.87 -3.02 26.25
N ILE A 747 9.36 -2.39 25.19
CA ILE A 747 10.75 -1.90 25.07
C ILE A 747 11.04 -0.88 26.17
N ILE A 748 10.15 0.09 26.35
CA ILE A 748 10.29 1.11 27.40
C ILE A 748 10.26 0.46 28.79
N ARG A 749 9.39 -0.52 29.01
CA ARG A 749 9.34 -1.30 30.26
C ARG A 749 10.68 -2.04 30.52
N TYR A 750 11.28 -2.64 29.49
CA TYR A 750 12.63 -3.24 29.59
C TYR A 750 13.69 -2.21 29.96
N GLN A 751 13.64 -1.03 29.36
CA GLN A 751 14.56 0.08 29.65
C GLN A 751 14.47 0.51 31.13
N ILE A 752 13.25 0.61 31.67
CA ILE A 752 13.03 0.89 33.10
C ILE A 752 13.67 -0.20 33.98
N ARG A 753 13.56 -1.48 33.63
CA ARG A 753 14.08 -2.61 34.42
C ARG A 753 15.60 -2.79 34.39
N GLN A 754 16.27 -2.39 33.29
CA GLN A 754 17.73 -2.53 33.16
C GLN A 754 18.50 -1.45 33.90
N GLY A 755 17.81 -0.49 34.51
CA GLY A 755 18.47 0.56 35.30
C GLY A 755 19.18 1.65 34.50
N ASP A 756 19.00 1.70 33.17
CA ASP A 756 19.54 2.75 32.30
C ASP A 756 19.02 4.15 32.66
N ILE A 757 18.10 4.23 33.64
CA ILE A 757 17.34 5.43 34.03
C ILE A 757 17.47 5.67 35.55
N LEU A 758 18.66 5.56 36.09
CA LEU A 758 18.88 5.55 37.57
C LEU A 758 18.91 6.94 38.24
N ARG A 759 18.47 8.04 37.58
CA ARG A 759 18.90 9.36 38.08
C ARG A 759 17.85 10.26 38.74
N SER A 760 16.56 10.10 38.51
CA SER A 760 15.51 10.73 39.29
C SER A 760 14.16 9.97 39.25
N PRO A 761 13.37 10.01 40.32
CA PRO A 761 12.02 9.42 40.35
C PRO A 761 11.09 9.92 39.26
N GLU A 762 11.16 11.24 38.97
CA GLU A 762 10.32 11.92 37.98
C GLU A 762 10.59 11.41 36.55
N ILE A 763 11.86 11.16 36.21
CA ILE A 763 12.24 10.62 34.89
C ILE A 763 11.64 9.25 34.72
N ILE A 764 11.61 8.43 35.74
CA ILE A 764 11.10 7.06 35.68
C ILE A 764 9.58 7.05 35.57
N ASP A 765 8.88 7.89 36.35
CA ASP A 765 7.43 8.04 36.23
C ASP A 765 7.04 8.48 34.81
N ARG A 766 7.79 9.40 34.20
CA ARG A 766 7.61 9.79 32.81
C ARG A 766 7.79 8.62 31.83
N TYR A 767 8.75 7.71 32.07
CA TYR A 767 8.90 6.51 31.24
C TYR A 767 7.75 5.51 31.44
N PHE A 768 7.24 5.37 32.67
CA PHE A 768 6.03 4.56 32.90
C PHE A 768 4.81 5.14 32.18
N GLU A 769 4.63 6.46 32.21
CA GLU A 769 3.57 7.16 31.48
C GLU A 769 3.72 6.98 29.96
N GLU A 770 4.93 7.10 29.41
CA GLU A 770 5.21 6.87 27.99
C GLU A 770 4.92 5.42 27.59
N ALA A 771 5.30 4.44 28.41
CA ALA A 771 5.00 3.04 28.17
C ALA A 771 3.49 2.76 28.23
N LEU A 772 2.81 3.35 29.22
CA LEU A 772 1.36 3.24 29.36
C LEU A 772 0.65 3.86 28.16
N GLY A 773 1.03 5.08 27.76
CA GLY A 773 0.49 5.77 26.58
C GLY A 773 0.59 4.90 25.32
N ALA A 774 1.76 4.29 25.08
CA ALA A 774 1.94 3.38 23.95
C ALA A 774 1.00 2.15 24.02
N LEU A 775 0.86 1.52 25.19
CA LEU A 775 -0.02 0.35 25.33
C LEU A 775 -1.51 0.72 25.22
N LEU A 776 -1.92 1.88 25.70
CA LEU A 776 -3.30 2.38 25.55
C LEU A 776 -3.61 2.73 24.08
N GLU A 777 -2.64 3.27 23.32
CA GLU A 777 -2.80 3.45 21.88
C GLU A 777 -3.00 2.12 21.14
N ALA A 778 -2.34 1.05 21.59
CA ALA A 778 -2.61 -0.29 21.09
C ALA A 778 -3.99 -0.82 21.51
N GLU A 779 -4.46 -0.51 22.75
CA GLU A 779 -5.78 -0.92 23.25
C GLU A 779 -6.92 -0.29 22.46
N LYS A 780 -6.80 0.97 22.03
CA LYS A 780 -7.76 1.63 21.13
C LYS A 780 -7.97 0.83 19.81
N ARG A 781 -6.99 0.06 19.40
CA ARG A 781 -6.98 -0.75 18.18
C ARG A 781 -7.14 -2.25 18.44
N TYR A 782 -7.68 -2.60 19.60
CA TYR A 782 -7.79 -3.96 20.11
C TYR A 782 -8.50 -4.93 19.15
N GLN A 783 -9.57 -4.49 18.50
CA GLN A 783 -10.36 -5.32 17.59
C GLN A 783 -9.55 -5.87 16.40
N HIS A 784 -8.50 -5.16 15.98
CA HIS A 784 -7.64 -5.55 14.85
C HIS A 784 -6.49 -6.50 15.24
N LEU A 785 -6.32 -6.80 16.52
CA LEU A 785 -5.30 -7.72 17.01
C LEU A 785 -5.79 -9.17 16.98
N THR A 786 -4.91 -10.11 16.62
CA THR A 786 -5.18 -11.55 16.82
C THR A 786 -5.23 -11.89 18.31
N ARG A 787 -5.87 -13.02 18.69
CA ARG A 787 -5.98 -13.48 20.09
C ARG A 787 -4.62 -13.48 20.81
N TYR A 788 -3.56 -13.93 20.14
CA TYR A 788 -2.21 -13.92 20.71
C TYR A 788 -1.70 -12.51 21.04
N TYR A 789 -1.91 -11.53 20.18
CA TYR A 789 -1.49 -10.15 20.45
C TYR A 789 -2.42 -9.42 21.42
N LYS A 790 -3.71 -9.75 21.45
CA LYS A 790 -4.65 -9.33 22.49
C LYS A 790 -4.18 -9.78 23.87
N PHE A 791 -3.82 -11.06 23.98
CA PHE A 791 -3.18 -11.60 25.19
C PHE A 791 -1.91 -10.81 25.55
N LYS A 792 -0.99 -10.63 24.59
CA LYS A 792 0.27 -9.89 24.83
C LYS A 792 0.04 -8.45 25.30
N LEU A 793 -0.94 -7.75 24.75
CA LEU A 793 -1.28 -6.39 25.15
C LEU A 793 -1.67 -6.33 26.62
N TYR A 794 -2.66 -7.12 27.01
CA TYR A 794 -3.17 -7.11 28.39
C TYR A 794 -2.15 -7.66 29.41
N ASN A 795 -1.41 -8.69 29.06
CA ASN A 795 -0.31 -9.17 29.90
C ASN A 795 0.76 -8.07 30.11
N ARG A 796 1.09 -7.28 29.09
CA ARG A 796 2.06 -6.18 29.23
C ARG A 796 1.52 -5.01 30.02
N LEU A 797 0.24 -4.66 29.89
CA LEU A 797 -0.41 -3.65 30.73
C LEU A 797 -0.40 -4.10 32.20
N GLY A 798 -0.80 -5.34 32.47
CA GLY A 798 -0.75 -5.89 33.82
C GLY A 798 0.65 -5.88 34.42
N LYS A 799 1.66 -6.31 33.65
CA LYS A 799 3.07 -6.27 34.06
C LYS A 799 3.61 -4.86 34.28
N LEU A 800 3.19 -3.89 33.47
CA LEU A 800 3.61 -2.50 33.62
C LEU A 800 3.07 -1.91 34.93
N TYR A 801 1.80 -2.05 35.21
CA TYR A 801 1.19 -1.58 36.44
C TYR A 801 1.78 -2.30 37.70
N LYS A 802 2.02 -3.62 37.60
CA LYS A 802 2.72 -4.37 38.64
C LYS A 802 4.13 -3.82 38.93
N ASP A 803 4.93 -3.59 37.87
CA ASP A 803 6.30 -3.07 38.00
C ASP A 803 6.29 -1.64 38.60
N TRP A 804 5.29 -0.82 38.25
CA TRP A 804 5.13 0.53 38.78
C TRP A 804 4.75 0.50 40.27
N ALA A 805 3.78 -0.32 40.65
CA ALA A 805 3.40 -0.52 42.07
C ALA A 805 4.58 -1.01 42.92
N ASN A 806 5.34 -2.02 42.42
CA ASN A 806 6.54 -2.52 43.10
C ASN A 806 7.58 -1.41 43.31
N ARG A 807 7.78 -0.53 42.36
CA ARG A 807 8.71 0.58 42.51
C ARG A 807 8.27 1.58 43.57
N ILE A 808 6.99 1.97 43.56
CA ILE A 808 6.44 2.87 44.61
C ILE A 808 6.68 2.27 46.00
N ALA A 809 6.42 0.98 46.17
CA ALA A 809 6.62 0.28 47.42
C ALA A 809 8.11 0.29 47.85
N ASN A 810 9.02 -0.06 46.96
CA ASN A 810 10.47 -0.08 47.23
C ASN A 810 11.06 1.31 47.55
N GLN A 811 10.64 2.38 46.86
CA GLN A 811 11.09 3.75 47.18
C GLN A 811 10.70 4.19 48.55
N GLN A 812 9.56 3.75 49.08
CA GLN A 812 9.10 4.11 50.42
C GLN A 812 9.81 3.30 51.52
N MET A 813 10.34 2.12 51.23
CA MET A 813 11.16 1.35 52.17
C MET A 813 12.51 2.03 52.44
N VAL A 814 13.12 2.63 51.43
CA VAL A 814 14.41 3.36 51.59
C VAL A 814 14.25 4.58 52.52
N ASN A 815 13.08 5.21 52.51
CA ASN A 815 12.83 6.45 53.26
C ASN A 815 12.38 6.26 54.72
N LYS A 816 12.28 5.03 55.27
CA LYS A 816 11.96 4.68 56.67
C LYS A 816 10.82 5.46 57.37
N GLY A 817 9.88 6.06 56.62
CA GLY A 817 8.80 6.89 57.12
C GLY A 817 7.41 6.32 56.87
N ARG A 818 6.36 6.87 57.52
CA ARG A 818 4.96 6.57 57.21
C ARG A 818 4.67 6.96 55.79
N VAL A 819 4.21 6.00 54.97
CA VAL A 819 3.82 6.24 53.58
C VAL A 819 2.64 7.22 53.52
N ALA A 820 2.78 8.28 52.73
CA ALA A 820 1.72 9.28 52.58
C ALA A 820 0.44 8.68 51.95
N LYS A 821 -0.73 9.17 52.34
CA LYS A 821 -2.02 8.69 51.84
C LYS A 821 -2.13 8.67 50.30
N PRO A 822 -1.75 9.73 49.58
CA PRO A 822 -1.80 9.71 48.08
C PRO A 822 -0.93 8.61 47.49
N THR A 823 0.22 8.30 48.04
CA THR A 823 1.11 7.24 47.55
C THR A 823 0.50 5.87 47.77
N ARG A 824 -0.19 5.63 48.91
CA ARG A 824 -0.91 4.39 49.16
C ARG A 824 -2.10 4.19 48.23
N GLU A 825 -2.83 5.27 47.96
CA GLU A 825 -3.95 5.25 47.00
C GLU A 825 -3.46 4.91 45.61
N ARG A 826 -2.38 5.53 45.12
CA ARG A 826 -1.74 5.20 43.81
C ARG A 826 -1.25 3.74 43.78
N TYR A 827 -0.62 3.24 44.81
CA TYR A 827 -0.20 1.85 44.91
C TYR A 827 -1.39 0.89 44.79
N SER A 828 -2.46 1.14 45.56
CA SER A 828 -3.67 0.32 45.53
C SER A 828 -4.35 0.34 44.17
N GLU A 829 -4.40 1.52 43.52
CA GLU A 829 -4.93 1.68 42.16
C GLU A 829 -4.13 0.84 41.17
N TYR A 830 -2.79 0.98 41.17
CA TYR A 830 -1.96 0.25 40.21
C TYR A 830 -2.01 -1.26 40.42
N MET A 831 -2.09 -1.74 41.64
CA MET A 831 -2.33 -3.17 41.95
C MET A 831 -3.69 -3.64 41.44
N SER A 832 -4.73 -2.83 41.55
CA SER A 832 -6.07 -3.13 41.02
C SER A 832 -6.04 -3.20 39.50
N GLN A 833 -5.42 -2.24 38.82
CA GLN A 833 -5.25 -2.26 37.35
C GLN A 833 -4.41 -3.45 36.89
N ALA A 834 -3.32 -3.79 37.58
CA ALA A 834 -2.52 -4.97 37.29
C ALA A 834 -3.35 -6.25 37.29
N ASN A 835 -4.18 -6.44 38.35
CA ASN A 835 -5.09 -7.57 38.43
C ASN A 835 -6.10 -7.60 37.29
N LYS A 836 -6.77 -6.49 37.02
CA LYS A 836 -7.76 -6.36 35.96
C LYS A 836 -7.20 -6.76 34.57
N TYR A 837 -6.01 -6.26 34.24
CA TYR A 837 -5.42 -6.54 32.92
C TYR A 837 -4.86 -7.97 32.83
N LEU A 838 -4.30 -8.53 33.92
CA LEU A 838 -3.88 -9.93 33.92
C LEU A 838 -5.09 -10.89 33.87
N GLU A 839 -6.23 -10.52 34.44
CA GLU A 839 -7.49 -11.28 34.35
C GLU A 839 -7.96 -11.34 32.89
N LYS A 840 -8.07 -10.19 32.22
CA LYS A 840 -8.37 -10.11 30.77
C LYS A 840 -7.39 -10.93 29.91
N ALA A 841 -6.10 -10.85 30.21
CA ALA A 841 -5.09 -11.64 29.51
C ALA A 841 -5.31 -13.14 29.74
N ASN A 842 -5.66 -13.55 30.96
CA ASN A 842 -5.85 -14.94 31.28
C ASN A 842 -7.13 -15.53 30.66
N GLU A 843 -8.22 -14.77 30.61
CA GLU A 843 -9.45 -15.15 29.89
C GLU A 843 -9.13 -15.48 28.43
N ILE A 844 -8.43 -14.59 27.71
CA ILE A 844 -8.02 -14.81 26.34
C ILE A 844 -7.11 -16.03 26.19
N ALA A 845 -6.17 -16.23 27.13
CA ALA A 845 -5.26 -17.35 27.08
C ALA A 845 -5.96 -18.70 27.31
N ILE A 846 -6.97 -18.74 28.19
CA ILE A 846 -7.79 -19.93 28.43
C ILE A 846 -8.66 -20.24 27.22
N GLU A 847 -9.38 -19.26 26.69
CA GLU A 847 -10.21 -19.43 25.48
C GLU A 847 -9.42 -19.90 24.25
N ALA A 848 -8.15 -19.50 24.16
CA ALA A 848 -7.26 -19.85 23.08
C ALA A 848 -6.38 -21.09 23.37
N GLU A 849 -6.58 -21.75 24.51
CA GLU A 849 -5.81 -22.91 24.97
C GLU A 849 -4.29 -22.66 25.07
N PHE A 850 -3.90 -21.44 25.42
CA PHE A 850 -2.50 -21.03 25.52
C PHE A 850 -1.91 -21.45 26.89
N ILE A 851 -1.74 -22.75 27.12
CA ILE A 851 -1.38 -23.36 28.43
C ILE A 851 -0.15 -22.67 29.05
N PHE A 852 0.93 -22.48 28.28
CA PHE A 852 2.14 -21.80 28.77
C PHE A 852 1.86 -20.34 29.19
N GLN A 853 1.05 -19.61 28.44
CA GLN A 853 0.71 -18.22 28.74
C GLN A 853 -0.18 -18.09 29.97
N VAL A 854 -1.07 -19.07 30.20
CA VAL A 854 -1.84 -19.17 31.43
C VAL A 854 -0.91 -19.36 32.62
N ALA A 855 0.05 -20.29 32.53
CA ALA A 855 1.05 -20.54 33.60
C ALA A 855 1.89 -19.27 33.86
N ASN A 856 2.34 -18.56 32.83
CA ASN A 856 3.09 -17.32 32.99
C ASN A 856 2.26 -16.19 33.64
N ASN A 857 0.96 -16.09 33.36
CA ASN A 857 0.08 -15.14 34.04
C ASN A 857 -0.14 -15.50 35.49
N LEU A 858 -0.26 -16.79 35.84
CA LEU A 858 -0.41 -17.24 37.19
C LEU A 858 0.84 -16.91 38.04
N GLU A 859 2.04 -17.03 37.45
CA GLU A 859 3.28 -16.60 38.12
C GLU A 859 3.28 -15.08 38.40
N ASP A 860 2.84 -14.26 37.41
CA ASP A 860 2.68 -12.82 37.60
C ASP A 860 1.67 -12.46 38.71
N TRP A 861 0.57 -13.24 38.82
CA TRP A 861 -0.41 -13.08 39.92
C TRP A 861 0.17 -13.47 41.27
N ALA A 862 0.90 -14.59 41.35
CA ALA A 862 1.59 -14.95 42.56
C ALA A 862 2.49 -13.83 43.04
N TRP A 863 3.23 -13.18 42.08
CA TRP A 863 4.07 -12.04 42.41
C TRP A 863 3.30 -10.81 42.91
N ILE A 864 2.09 -10.55 42.42
CA ILE A 864 1.23 -9.49 42.98
C ILE A 864 0.86 -9.78 44.44
N TYR A 865 0.49 -11.02 44.79
CA TYR A 865 0.19 -11.40 46.15
C TYR A 865 1.43 -11.35 47.05
N HIS A 866 2.59 -11.72 46.52
CA HIS A 866 3.87 -11.56 47.20
C HIS A 866 4.14 -10.11 47.58
N LEU A 867 3.98 -9.18 46.64
CA LEU A 867 4.18 -7.75 46.88
C LEU A 867 3.16 -7.20 47.90
N ARG A 868 1.90 -7.61 47.81
CA ARG A 868 0.86 -7.22 48.77
C ARG A 868 1.20 -7.71 50.15
N LEU A 869 1.71 -8.91 50.29
CA LEU A 869 2.13 -9.48 51.54
C LEU A 869 3.37 -8.76 52.12
N ALA A 870 4.41 -8.56 51.30
CA ALA A 870 5.68 -7.93 51.65
C ALA A 870 5.49 -6.49 52.14
N PHE A 871 4.60 -5.73 51.50
CA PHE A 871 4.37 -4.30 51.77
C PHE A 871 3.05 -4.03 52.53
N ARG A 872 2.41 -5.07 53.08
CA ARG A 872 1.08 -5.01 53.68
C ARG A 872 0.94 -3.90 54.73
N GLU A 873 1.86 -3.85 55.67
CA GLU A 873 1.82 -2.89 56.75
C GLU A 873 2.07 -1.46 56.27
N ASN A 874 3.09 -1.27 55.45
CA ASN A 874 3.47 0.03 54.91
C ASN A 874 2.36 0.64 54.05
N MET A 875 1.65 -0.20 53.26
CA MET A 875 0.57 0.21 52.35
C MET A 875 -0.82 0.09 52.96
N GLN A 876 -0.92 -0.38 54.22
CA GLN A 876 -2.18 -0.60 54.93
C GLN A 876 -3.18 -1.50 54.15
N ASP A 877 -2.70 -2.59 53.54
CA ASP A 877 -3.54 -3.56 52.85
C ASP A 877 -4.46 -4.29 53.87
N LYS A 878 -5.76 -4.25 53.60
CA LYS A 878 -6.78 -4.81 54.47
C LYS A 878 -6.89 -6.35 54.43
N ALA A 879 -6.27 -6.98 53.44
CA ALA A 879 -6.32 -8.44 53.32
C ALA A 879 -5.55 -9.13 54.44
N SER A 880 -6.05 -10.29 54.93
CA SER A 880 -5.34 -11.03 55.96
C SER A 880 -4.06 -11.66 55.40
N PRO A 881 -2.96 -11.70 56.21
CA PRO A 881 -1.72 -12.34 55.77
C PRO A 881 -1.95 -13.79 55.33
N LYS A 882 -2.77 -14.55 56.04
CA LYS A 882 -3.12 -15.92 55.69
C LYS A 882 -3.75 -16.03 54.31
N TYR A 883 -4.69 -15.14 53.96
CA TYR A 883 -5.32 -15.13 52.65
C TYR A 883 -4.30 -14.84 51.54
N LEU A 884 -3.41 -13.85 51.75
CA LEU A 884 -2.39 -13.48 50.73
C LEU A 884 -1.40 -14.62 50.53
N ARG A 885 -0.95 -15.29 51.56
CA ARG A 885 -0.07 -16.47 51.51
C ARG A 885 -0.70 -17.64 50.76
N GLU A 886 -1.94 -18.00 51.12
CA GLU A 886 -2.67 -19.08 50.43
C GLU A 886 -2.85 -18.81 48.95
N LYS A 887 -3.12 -17.57 48.57
CA LYS A 887 -3.26 -17.17 47.14
C LYS A 887 -1.94 -17.25 46.39
N GLU A 888 -0.85 -16.73 46.97
CA GLU A 888 0.48 -16.79 46.33
C GLU A 888 0.86 -18.24 46.01
N LEU A 889 0.85 -19.13 46.99
CA LEU A 889 1.21 -20.53 46.80
C LEU A 889 0.27 -21.24 45.81
N ARG A 890 -1.05 -21.03 45.96
CA ARG A 890 -2.02 -21.64 45.05
C ARG A 890 -1.79 -21.28 43.60
N TYR A 891 -1.41 -20.04 43.29
CA TYR A 891 -1.12 -19.64 41.93
C TYR A 891 0.20 -20.27 41.42
N LEU A 892 1.24 -20.36 42.23
CA LEU A 892 2.50 -21.03 41.89
C LEU A 892 2.29 -22.52 41.62
N ASP A 893 1.53 -23.21 42.49
CA ASP A 893 1.22 -24.65 42.34
C ASP A 893 0.40 -24.92 41.07
N ARG A 894 -0.54 -24.04 40.74
CA ARG A 894 -1.34 -24.16 39.52
C ARG A 894 -0.51 -23.90 38.28
N ALA A 895 0.39 -22.93 38.32
CA ALA A 895 1.30 -22.62 37.22
C ALA A 895 2.24 -23.81 36.92
N GLU A 896 2.81 -24.41 37.97
CA GLU A 896 3.70 -25.57 37.83
C GLU A 896 2.95 -26.78 37.24
N LYS A 897 1.74 -27.10 37.75
CA LYS A 897 0.92 -28.19 37.21
C LYS A 897 0.61 -28.00 35.72
N LEU A 898 0.31 -26.77 35.28
CA LEU A 898 0.08 -26.49 33.87
C LEU A 898 1.32 -26.68 33.02
N LEU A 899 2.52 -26.35 33.54
CA LEU A 899 3.78 -26.56 32.82
C LEU A 899 4.12 -28.04 32.67
N GLN A 900 3.69 -28.89 33.64
CA GLN A 900 3.85 -30.35 33.55
C GLN A 900 2.92 -30.96 32.48
N LEU A 901 1.74 -30.38 32.26
CA LEU A 901 0.75 -30.84 31.26
C LEU A 901 1.07 -30.35 29.83
N GLY A 902 1.79 -29.23 29.69
CA GLY A 902 2.15 -28.68 28.41
C GLY A 902 3.33 -29.42 27.74
N SER A 903 3.44 -29.30 26.40
CA SER A 903 4.57 -29.88 25.64
C SER A 903 5.92 -29.30 26.11
N ASN A 904 6.96 -30.12 26.11
CA ASN A 904 8.32 -29.73 26.49
C ASN A 904 8.99 -28.74 25.53
N ASP A 905 8.36 -28.38 24.40
CA ASP A 905 8.94 -27.65 23.30
C ASP A 905 8.94 -26.10 23.46
N HIS A 906 8.36 -25.56 24.55
CA HIS A 906 8.36 -24.13 24.75
C HIS A 906 9.71 -23.63 25.29
N ALA A 907 10.41 -22.83 24.51
CA ALA A 907 11.75 -22.34 24.81
C ALA A 907 11.89 -21.61 26.17
N ASP A 908 10.81 -21.05 26.73
CA ASP A 908 10.80 -20.33 28.01
C ASP A 908 10.36 -21.20 29.19
N LYS A 909 10.09 -22.49 28.99
CA LYS A 909 9.56 -23.37 30.06
C LYS A 909 10.50 -23.40 31.26
N TYR A 910 11.77 -23.71 31.06
CA TYR A 910 12.76 -23.74 32.15
C TYR A 910 12.95 -22.40 32.85
N PHE A 911 12.84 -21.29 32.11
CA PHE A 911 12.90 -19.96 32.73
C PHE A 911 11.70 -19.68 33.64
N LEU A 912 10.49 -20.09 33.23
CA LEU A 912 9.28 -19.93 34.05
C LEU A 912 9.30 -20.86 35.25
N GLU A 913 9.75 -22.11 35.10
CA GLU A 913 9.98 -23.06 36.20
C GLU A 913 10.97 -22.50 37.24
N GLY A 914 12.08 -21.92 36.76
CA GLY A 914 13.05 -21.22 37.58
C GLY A 914 12.45 -20.03 38.35
N ASN A 915 11.59 -19.22 37.71
CA ASN A 915 10.89 -18.11 38.36
C ASN A 915 9.93 -18.61 39.45
N ILE A 916 9.19 -19.69 39.20
CA ILE A 916 8.26 -20.29 40.19
C ILE A 916 9.01 -20.76 41.43
N CYS A 917 10.11 -21.49 41.22
CA CYS A 917 10.96 -21.95 42.32
C CYS A 917 11.58 -20.76 43.07
N HIS A 918 12.09 -19.75 42.37
CA HIS A 918 12.64 -18.56 43.00
C HIS A 918 11.59 -17.81 43.86
N GLN A 919 10.37 -17.66 43.37
CA GLN A 919 9.29 -17.03 44.16
C GLN A 919 8.92 -17.84 45.39
N ARG A 920 8.81 -19.19 45.28
CA ARG A 920 8.60 -20.08 46.43
C ARG A 920 9.74 -19.96 47.42
N GLY A 921 10.99 -19.92 46.96
CA GLY A 921 12.14 -19.71 47.81
C GLY A 921 12.03 -18.42 48.62
N ARG A 922 11.67 -17.31 47.99
CA ARG A 922 11.41 -16.03 48.65
C ARG A 922 10.27 -16.10 49.63
N TYR A 923 9.20 -16.82 49.28
CA TYR A 923 8.06 -17.02 50.17
C TYR A 923 8.50 -17.71 51.46
N PHE A 924 9.18 -18.86 51.37
CA PHE A 924 9.67 -19.59 52.52
C PHE A 924 10.72 -18.82 53.32
N HIS A 925 11.62 -18.11 52.66
CA HIS A 925 12.64 -17.30 53.30
C HIS A 925 12.07 -16.12 54.09
N LYS A 926 11.15 -15.37 53.52
CA LYS A 926 10.68 -14.09 54.08
C LYS A 926 9.45 -14.20 54.97
N PHE A 927 8.58 -15.18 54.78
CA PHE A 927 7.29 -15.24 55.46
C PHE A 927 7.08 -16.46 56.32
N GLU A 928 7.73 -17.56 56.02
CA GLU A 928 7.65 -18.79 56.87
C GLU A 928 8.92 -19.00 57.69
N GLU A 929 10.02 -18.31 57.34
CA GLU A 929 11.35 -18.51 57.94
C GLU A 929 11.83 -19.98 57.90
N ASP A 930 11.31 -20.75 56.92
CA ASP A 930 11.69 -22.13 56.68
C ASP A 930 12.88 -22.15 55.71
N TYR A 931 14.08 -21.99 56.27
CA TYR A 931 15.31 -21.85 55.48
C TYR A 931 15.66 -23.12 54.69
N VAL A 932 15.27 -24.32 55.19
CA VAL A 932 15.48 -25.58 54.46
C VAL A 932 14.66 -25.58 53.18
N LYS A 933 13.37 -25.31 53.21
CA LYS A 933 12.54 -25.22 52.03
C LYS A 933 12.95 -24.05 51.14
N ALA A 934 13.37 -22.94 51.70
CA ALA A 934 13.86 -21.79 50.90
C ALA A 934 15.07 -22.17 50.05
N ILE A 935 16.08 -22.79 50.68
CA ILE A 935 17.32 -23.25 49.99
C ILE A 935 17.00 -24.32 48.95
N GLN A 936 16.11 -25.29 49.26
CA GLN A 936 15.65 -26.28 48.26
C GLN A 936 15.09 -25.62 47.00
N GLN A 937 14.21 -24.65 47.19
CA GLN A 937 13.59 -23.96 46.05
C GLN A 937 14.59 -23.06 45.29
N TYR A 938 15.52 -22.42 45.99
CA TYR A 938 16.57 -21.63 45.36
C TYR A 938 17.54 -22.50 44.55
N ALA A 939 17.94 -23.68 45.07
CA ALA A 939 18.76 -24.64 44.33
C ALA A 939 18.07 -25.15 43.06
N LEU A 940 16.78 -25.48 43.14
CA LEU A 940 15.97 -25.85 41.97
C LEU A 940 15.90 -24.72 40.97
N ALA A 941 15.72 -23.46 41.41
CA ALA A 941 15.69 -22.29 40.51
C ALA A 941 16.99 -22.12 39.73
N ILE A 942 18.14 -22.30 40.39
CA ILE A 942 19.47 -22.28 39.78
C ILE A 942 19.57 -23.40 38.72
N GLY A 943 19.20 -24.65 39.06
CA GLY A 943 19.22 -25.75 38.12
C GLY A 943 18.38 -25.52 36.86
N TYR A 944 17.20 -24.90 37.01
CA TYR A 944 16.37 -24.52 35.86
C TYR A 944 16.97 -23.38 35.06
N TYR A 945 17.55 -22.34 35.68
CA TYR A 945 18.22 -21.24 34.99
C TYR A 945 19.48 -21.71 34.26
N ASP A 946 20.19 -22.73 34.76
CA ASP A 946 21.37 -23.25 34.08
C ASP A 946 21.05 -24.06 32.82
N ARG A 947 19.85 -24.62 32.72
CA ARG A 947 19.34 -25.24 31.49
C ARG A 947 18.98 -24.21 30.40
N PHE A 948 19.07 -22.94 30.73
CA PHE A 948 18.68 -21.82 29.87
C PHE A 948 19.92 -21.04 29.43
N SER A 949 20.29 -21.10 28.17
CA SER A 949 21.60 -20.68 27.62
C SER A 949 21.81 -19.16 27.43
N GLU A 950 21.10 -18.26 28.14
CA GLU A 950 21.09 -16.83 27.85
C GLU A 950 21.55 -15.86 28.96
N VAL A 951 21.82 -14.59 28.55
CA VAL A 951 22.30 -13.50 29.43
C VAL A 951 21.32 -13.10 30.57
N GLN A 952 20.01 -13.19 30.35
CA GLN A 952 19.01 -12.82 31.38
C GLN A 952 19.01 -13.75 32.62
N PRO A 953 19.18 -15.05 32.49
CA PRO A 953 19.32 -15.94 33.64
C PRO A 953 20.54 -15.66 34.51
N ILE A 954 21.62 -15.10 33.96
CA ILE A 954 22.83 -14.75 34.74
C ILE A 954 22.46 -13.83 35.90
N ARG A 955 21.78 -12.69 35.62
CA ARG A 955 21.36 -11.78 36.68
C ARG A 955 20.31 -12.38 37.64
N ARG A 956 19.43 -13.23 37.16
CA ARG A 956 18.47 -13.95 38.01
C ARG A 956 19.16 -14.95 38.94
N ARG A 957 20.15 -15.65 38.44
CA ARG A 957 21.01 -16.54 39.23
C ARG A 957 21.75 -15.78 40.31
N GLU A 958 22.37 -14.64 39.97
CA GLU A 958 23.04 -13.74 40.93
C GLU A 958 22.10 -13.34 42.07
N ILE A 959 20.86 -12.92 41.75
CA ILE A 959 19.86 -12.54 42.76
C ILE A 959 19.48 -13.75 43.65
N VAL A 960 19.39 -14.97 43.08
CA VAL A 960 19.11 -16.18 43.87
C VAL A 960 20.30 -16.50 44.79
N MET A 961 21.53 -16.33 44.29
CA MET A 961 22.75 -16.45 45.07
C MET A 961 22.80 -15.48 46.25
N GLU A 962 22.51 -14.19 46.02
CA GLU A 962 22.40 -13.17 47.05
C GLU A 962 21.39 -13.55 48.17
N HIS A 963 20.26 -14.20 47.78
CA HIS A 963 19.30 -14.69 48.75
C HIS A 963 19.77 -15.90 49.55
N ILE A 964 20.56 -16.77 48.92
CA ILE A 964 21.21 -17.90 49.62
C ILE A 964 22.25 -17.38 50.59
N GLU A 965 23.10 -16.46 50.17
CA GLU A 965 24.11 -15.81 51.02
C GLU A 965 23.44 -15.08 52.22
N ASP A 966 22.33 -14.38 51.98
CA ASP A 966 21.56 -13.71 53.03
C ASP A 966 21.07 -14.70 54.11
N ILE A 967 20.63 -15.90 53.71
CA ILE A 967 20.27 -16.97 54.67
C ILE A 967 21.51 -17.47 55.41
N LEU A 968 22.59 -17.81 54.73
CA LEU A 968 23.80 -18.39 55.33
C LEU A 968 24.51 -17.38 56.26
N ASN A 969 24.39 -16.10 56.02
CA ASN A 969 24.98 -15.02 56.83
C ASN A 969 24.11 -14.67 58.08
N LYS A 970 22.95 -15.31 58.28
CA LYS A 970 22.12 -15.03 59.45
C LYS A 970 22.80 -15.49 60.74
N ARG A 971 22.90 -14.57 61.74
CA ARG A 971 23.52 -14.81 63.06
C ARG A 971 22.76 -15.80 63.93
N GLU A 972 21.51 -16.04 63.60
CA GLU A 972 20.61 -16.92 64.36
C GLU A 972 20.86 -18.42 64.02
N LEU A 973 21.59 -18.73 62.94
CA LEU A 973 21.90 -20.10 62.52
C LEU A 973 23.27 -20.51 63.08
N ASN A 974 23.29 -21.69 63.75
CA ASN A 974 24.55 -22.28 64.17
C ASN A 974 25.26 -23.03 63.05
N SER A 975 26.54 -23.40 63.23
CA SER A 975 27.36 -24.04 62.19
C SER A 975 26.75 -25.34 61.68
N ALA A 976 26.18 -26.19 62.54
CA ALA A 976 25.54 -27.45 62.15
C ALA A 976 24.28 -27.22 61.26
N GLN A 977 23.52 -26.17 61.55
CA GLN A 977 22.35 -25.78 60.74
C GLN A 977 22.78 -25.27 59.35
N LYS A 978 23.85 -24.49 59.26
CA LYS A 978 24.42 -24.01 58.01
C LYS A 978 24.98 -25.13 57.14
N GLU A 979 25.69 -26.11 57.77
CA GLU A 979 26.18 -27.32 57.10
C GLU A 979 25.02 -28.14 56.53
N ASN A 980 23.94 -28.35 57.27
CA ASN A 980 22.75 -29.04 56.78
C ASN A 980 22.10 -28.31 55.58
N LEU A 981 22.02 -26.95 55.56
CA LEU A 981 21.52 -26.16 54.45
C LEU A 981 22.40 -26.31 53.22
N ILE A 982 23.70 -26.36 53.38
CA ILE A 982 24.69 -26.59 52.34
C ILE A 982 24.55 -27.97 51.74
N GLU A 983 24.41 -29.00 52.54
CA GLU A 983 24.16 -30.39 52.12
C GLU A 983 22.87 -30.54 51.34
N VAL A 984 21.78 -29.90 51.79
CA VAL A 984 20.51 -29.89 51.06
C VAL A 984 20.65 -29.26 49.69
N MET A 985 21.40 -28.18 49.58
CA MET A 985 21.66 -27.51 48.32
C MET A 985 22.50 -28.33 47.34
N GLN A 986 23.58 -28.98 47.87
CA GLN A 986 24.48 -29.85 47.10
C GLN A 986 23.76 -31.08 46.55
N ASN A 987 22.79 -31.63 47.29
CA ASN A 987 22.01 -32.79 46.87
C ASN A 987 21.01 -32.49 45.73
N ILE A 988 20.68 -31.24 45.48
CA ILE A 988 19.70 -30.80 44.44
C ILE A 988 20.40 -30.32 43.19
N LEU A 989 21.60 -29.73 43.32
CA LEU A 989 22.33 -29.21 42.19
C LEU A 989 22.94 -30.36 41.40
N ASP A 990 22.67 -30.41 40.07
CA ASP A 990 23.27 -31.36 39.17
C ASP A 990 24.80 -31.20 39.15
N GLU A 991 25.57 -32.27 39.30
CA GLU A 991 27.04 -32.25 39.32
C GLU A 991 27.67 -31.65 38.05
N ARG A 992 26.91 -31.56 36.95
CA ARG A 992 27.32 -31.00 35.67
C ARG A 992 27.07 -29.51 35.51
N SER A 993 26.46 -28.86 36.50
CA SER A 993 26.21 -27.41 36.44
C SER A 993 27.51 -26.64 36.68
N LEU A 994 27.95 -25.80 35.72
CA LEU A 994 29.13 -24.94 35.85
C LEU A 994 29.10 -24.04 37.09
N ARG A 995 27.96 -23.83 37.70
CA ARG A 995 27.76 -23.04 38.89
C ARG A 995 27.59 -23.85 40.18
N ALA A 996 27.34 -25.12 40.08
CA ALA A 996 27.56 -26.01 41.20
C ALA A 996 29.00 -25.92 41.70
N GLU A 997 29.95 -25.72 40.78
CA GLU A 997 31.39 -25.55 41.08
C GLU A 997 31.66 -24.20 41.77
N GLN A 998 31.12 -23.11 41.29
CA GLN A 998 31.19 -21.78 41.90
C GLN A 998 30.54 -21.74 43.27
N LEU A 999 29.39 -22.41 43.44
CA LEU A 999 28.72 -22.57 44.71
C LEU A 999 29.54 -23.44 45.67
N ARG A 1000 30.17 -24.51 45.20
CA ARG A 1000 31.07 -25.31 46.03
C ARG A 1000 32.30 -24.51 46.46
N GLU A 1001 32.80 -23.60 45.66
CA GLU A 1001 33.91 -22.70 45.98
C GLU A 1001 33.56 -21.67 47.04
N LEU A 1002 32.41 -21.00 46.88
CA LEU A 1002 31.85 -20.10 47.88
C LEU A 1002 31.55 -20.80 49.22
N LEU A 1003 31.09 -22.05 49.18
CA LEU A 1003 30.83 -22.87 50.33
C LEU A 1003 32.12 -23.29 51.07
N ARG A 1004 33.19 -23.60 50.33
CA ARG A 1004 34.53 -23.86 50.88
C ARG A 1004 35.12 -22.62 51.54
N GLU A 1005 34.93 -21.44 50.94
CA GLU A 1005 35.33 -20.15 51.55
C GLU A 1005 34.60 -19.88 52.85
N GLN A 1006 33.29 -20.17 52.90
CA GLN A 1006 32.49 -20.04 54.14
C GLN A 1006 32.81 -21.09 55.18
N GLU A 1007 33.08 -22.32 54.80
CA GLU A 1007 33.61 -23.36 55.70
C GLU A 1007 34.99 -22.97 56.29
N ALA A 1008 35.85 -22.37 55.49
CA ALA A 1008 37.11 -21.86 55.96
C ALA A 1008 37.00 -20.73 56.98
N VAL A 1009 36.09 -19.77 56.73
CA VAL A 1009 35.77 -18.68 57.64
C VAL A 1009 35.13 -19.17 58.94
N LEU A 1010 34.29 -20.19 58.88
CA LEU A 1010 33.69 -20.83 60.08
C LEU A 1010 34.74 -21.57 60.94
N LYS A 1011 35.70 -22.23 60.28
CA LYS A 1011 36.84 -22.92 60.97
C LYS A 1011 37.83 -21.93 61.54
N GLU A 1012 38.03 -20.73 60.95
CA GLU A 1012 38.85 -19.67 61.49
C GLU A 1012 38.16 -18.90 62.67
N GLY A 1013 36.82 -18.92 62.78
CA GLY A 1013 36.05 -18.29 63.85
C GLY A 1013 35.92 -19.19 65.10
N GLU A 1014 36.30 -20.47 65.04
CA GLU A 1014 36.34 -21.42 66.18
C GLU A 1014 37.74 -21.52 66.86
N LEU A 1015 38.78 -20.87 66.29
CA LEU A 1015 40.07 -20.62 66.89
C LEU A 1015 40.13 -19.24 67.50
#